data_1f2c533c65d9aa9f3c22ef5d62acbdc5
#
_entry.id   1f2c533c65d9aa9f3c22ef5d62acbdc5
#
_cell.length_a   1.000
_cell.length_b   1.000
_cell.length_c   1.000
_cell.angle_alpha   90.00
_cell.angle_beta   90.00
_cell.angle_gamma   90.00
#
_symmetry.space_group_name_H-M   'P 1'
#
loop_
_entity.id
_entity.type
_entity.pdbx_description
1 polymer ?
#
loop_
_entity_poly.entity_id
_entity_poly.type
_entity_poly.pdbx_seq_one_letter_code
_entity_poly.pdbx_strand_id
1 'polypeptide(L)'
;MSTFATTPMATAQSNTSVIDAAPDDSVDRLIVRRLIGETSAAAREFLADALDVEIDLPVSIGDGFEILGFGHEISFRDAVTISGELVARGLVVSAEPDVMRTSTVVPNDPRFSEQWYLQTPGSSTQGIDLPSAWDITRGSSSVVVAVIDTGRLDHPELSGRLVDGYDFVSQTKNSKDGDGWDSDETDVGDWSESDDPLYTCTVGDPFKSSSWHGTHVSGIIAANADNSVGIAGVAPNVRVQHVRVLGTCGGRTSDEAVAIRWAAGLPVDGVPLNPTPAKVINLSLGSQTACAAVEQAAIDEAVAAGVTVVVAAGNAGLDLDTNDFAPSKCANVISVAALRFDGSRASYTNYGSSIDVAAPGGPGGILSLQNGGTRTADSSWTYGYKQGTSMSTPIVSGIAALVLSVNPNLTPAQVESIIESSARPFPTGVSTPCSSNPSDTFHCGTGIADAGAALRLAAQQLPQDSTPSTRLGSTGDRFTTNLAVEALADRTDVILVSGSVYPDGLAASALAKQENADIVLVPPTGLGSEQIAAIVRENPQTVWILGGPQAIPTSVETQLTTSTSLGGAGLDSSRIERVFGATRYDTAVEVSKRIDTIAYLAAQPTAIIVRGDSFADAVIAGPAAFGITGGIGSHPVFLVNRDTIPAGVVEQLRARQITNVLVVGGTSVVSEAVRLGIQSLGINTTRVAGPDRYATAAALGQLLITPIQLGGFGWNAGDVALVDISDPSLGFDAISAVGTLGPTRRILLGVTSLRLPASTATYLATLTGLTSRLTVIGSSTAVPASVITEATRALAS
;
A
#
# COMPACT_ATOMS: atom_id res chain seq x y z
N MET A 1 -21.78 -13.00 66.91
CA MET A 1 -20.52 -13.44 66.24
C MET A 1 -20.98 -14.04 64.92
N SER A 2 -20.99 -13.24 63.86
CA SER A 2 -21.26 -13.69 62.50
C SER A 2 -19.97 -13.47 61.68
N THR A 3 -19.43 -14.57 61.24
CA THR A 3 -18.24 -14.67 60.42
C THR A 3 -18.56 -14.20 59.02
N PHE A 4 -17.92 -13.11 58.58
CA PHE A 4 -17.87 -12.71 57.15
C PHE A 4 -16.89 -13.63 56.43
N ALA A 5 -17.39 -14.34 55.44
CA ALA A 5 -16.60 -15.08 54.49
C ALA A 5 -15.99 -14.11 53.44
N THR A 6 -14.69 -14.04 53.37
CA THR A 6 -13.95 -13.35 52.32
C THR A 6 -13.97 -14.21 51.05
N THR A 7 -14.64 -13.73 50.03
CA THR A 7 -14.53 -14.27 48.66
C THR A 7 -13.17 -13.89 48.08
N PRO A 8 -12.44 -14.80 47.42
CA PRO A 8 -11.16 -14.46 46.81
C PRO A 8 -11.38 -13.58 45.56
N MET A 9 -10.57 -12.51 45.48
CA MET A 9 -10.46 -11.70 44.26
C MET A 9 -10.13 -12.58 43.04
N ALA A 10 -10.98 -12.53 42.05
CA ALA A 10 -10.67 -13.10 40.75
C ALA A 10 -9.47 -12.37 40.16
N THR A 11 -8.41 -13.10 39.89
CA THR A 11 -7.28 -12.65 39.08
C THR A 11 -7.81 -12.26 37.70
N ALA A 12 -7.65 -10.99 37.34
CA ALA A 12 -7.93 -10.51 36.00
C ALA A 12 -7.00 -11.25 35.03
N GLN A 13 -7.56 -12.18 34.28
CA GLN A 13 -6.90 -12.68 33.09
C GLN A 13 -6.86 -11.54 32.07
N SER A 14 -5.67 -11.17 31.69
CA SER A 14 -5.42 -10.26 30.56
C SER A 14 -5.93 -10.93 29.28
N ASN A 15 -7.18 -10.69 28.92
CA ASN A 15 -7.64 -10.93 27.55
C ASN A 15 -7.03 -9.85 26.65
N THR A 16 -5.79 -10.04 26.26
CA THR A 16 -5.25 -9.39 25.06
C THR A 16 -5.77 -10.13 23.83
N SER A 17 -7.05 -9.95 23.53
CA SER A 17 -7.49 -10.08 22.14
C SER A 17 -6.94 -8.85 21.42
N VAL A 18 -5.85 -9.03 20.69
CA VAL A 18 -5.36 -8.04 19.74
C VAL A 18 -6.47 -7.88 18.70
N ILE A 19 -7.24 -6.80 18.83
CA ILE A 19 -8.13 -6.36 17.75
C ILE A 19 -7.19 -5.75 16.72
N ASP A 20 -6.94 -6.49 15.64
CA ASP A 20 -6.26 -5.95 14.47
C ASP A 20 -7.18 -4.91 13.81
N ALA A 21 -7.03 -3.66 14.20
CA ALA A 21 -7.47 -2.53 13.39
C ALA A 21 -6.51 -2.38 12.21
N ALA A 22 -7.00 -1.89 11.09
CA ALA A 22 -6.18 -1.64 9.92
C ALA A 22 -4.96 -0.77 10.27
N PRO A 23 -3.79 -0.97 9.65
CA PRO A 23 -2.55 -0.26 9.99
C PRO A 23 -2.60 1.26 9.86
N ASP A 24 -3.66 1.81 9.29
CA ASP A 24 -3.81 3.24 8.93
C ASP A 24 -4.86 4.00 9.76
N ASP A 25 -5.50 3.38 10.77
CA ASP A 25 -6.41 4.11 11.64
C ASP A 25 -5.62 4.97 12.62
N SER A 26 -5.62 6.28 12.40
CA SER A 26 -5.16 7.25 13.38
C SER A 26 -6.28 7.56 14.36
N VAL A 27 -5.94 7.87 15.60
CA VAL A 27 -6.86 8.29 16.64
C VAL A 27 -6.39 9.57 17.30
N ASP A 28 -7.31 10.44 17.64
CA ASP A 28 -7.06 11.71 18.32
C ASP A 28 -7.45 11.67 19.80
N ARG A 29 -7.94 10.50 20.30
CA ARG A 29 -8.43 10.34 21.66
C ARG A 29 -8.46 8.88 22.14
N LEU A 30 -8.50 8.70 23.48
CA LEU A 30 -8.75 7.40 24.14
C LEU A 30 -10.07 7.41 24.88
N ILE A 31 -10.73 6.25 24.94
CA ILE A 31 -11.77 5.97 25.92
C ILE A 31 -11.10 5.33 27.11
N VAL A 32 -11.22 5.93 28.29
CA VAL A 32 -10.65 5.39 29.54
C VAL A 32 -11.75 5.14 30.55
N ARG A 33 -11.61 4.10 31.39
CA ARG A 33 -12.46 3.87 32.54
C ARG A 33 -11.69 4.23 33.81
N ARG A 34 -12.21 5.22 34.56
CA ARG A 34 -11.60 5.71 35.81
C ARG A 34 -11.55 4.64 36.88
N LEU A 35 -10.59 4.76 37.79
CA LEU A 35 -10.62 4.08 39.07
C LEU A 35 -11.77 4.64 39.94
N ILE A 36 -12.38 3.79 40.76
CA ILE A 36 -13.50 4.20 41.63
C ILE A 36 -13.03 5.22 42.62
N GLY A 37 -13.66 6.41 42.60
CA GLY A 37 -13.36 7.51 43.51
C GLY A 37 -12.19 8.41 43.13
N GLU A 38 -11.58 8.19 41.99
CA GLU A 38 -10.48 9.02 41.48
C GLU A 38 -10.88 9.81 40.25
N THR A 39 -10.07 10.82 39.90
CA THR A 39 -10.20 11.57 38.65
C THR A 39 -9.19 11.06 37.61
N SER A 40 -9.37 11.33 36.35
CA SER A 40 -8.41 10.99 35.28
C SER A 40 -7.17 11.92 35.24
N ALA A 41 -6.95 12.75 36.24
CA ALA A 41 -5.86 13.74 36.28
C ALA A 41 -4.48 13.10 36.06
N ALA A 42 -4.16 12.02 36.78
CA ALA A 42 -2.89 11.32 36.65
C ALA A 42 -2.72 10.64 35.27
N ALA A 43 -3.80 10.12 34.70
CA ALA A 43 -3.79 9.58 33.35
C ALA A 43 -3.54 10.67 32.31
N ARG A 44 -4.13 11.86 32.48
CA ARG A 44 -3.92 13.02 31.60
C ARG A 44 -2.48 13.54 31.69
N GLU A 45 -1.92 13.64 32.90
CA GLU A 45 -0.53 14.06 33.12
C GLU A 45 0.44 13.09 32.45
N PHE A 46 0.21 11.78 32.57
CA PHE A 46 0.99 10.77 31.87
C PHE A 46 0.88 10.89 30.35
N LEU A 47 -0.32 11.07 29.82
CA LEU A 47 -0.54 11.23 28.37
C LEU A 47 0.12 12.52 27.85
N ALA A 48 0.02 13.61 28.58
CA ALA A 48 0.64 14.88 28.21
C ALA A 48 2.18 14.76 28.13
N ASP A 49 2.79 14.03 29.06
CA ASP A 49 4.23 13.78 29.08
C ASP A 49 4.64 12.79 27.97
N ALA A 50 3.87 11.71 27.79
CA ALA A 50 4.18 10.66 26.80
C ALA A 50 4.03 11.12 25.35
N LEU A 51 3.10 12.06 25.08
CA LEU A 51 2.78 12.56 23.74
C LEU A 51 3.34 13.97 23.48
N ASP A 52 3.87 14.64 24.51
CA ASP A 52 4.35 16.03 24.47
C ASP A 52 3.27 17.03 23.99
N VAL A 53 2.03 16.87 24.51
CA VAL A 53 0.86 17.67 24.12
C VAL A 53 -0.01 18.03 25.31
N GLU A 54 -0.88 19.00 25.13
CA GLU A 54 -1.95 19.31 26.08
C GLU A 54 -3.11 18.33 25.89
N ILE A 55 -3.50 17.62 26.95
CA ILE A 55 -4.63 16.69 26.93
C ILE A 55 -5.91 17.44 27.28
N ASP A 56 -6.93 17.31 26.48
CA ASP A 56 -8.23 17.95 26.65
C ASP A 56 -8.86 17.61 28.02
N LEU A 57 -9.75 18.45 28.48
CA LEU A 57 -10.59 18.15 29.64
C LEU A 57 -11.43 16.91 29.36
N PRO A 58 -11.49 15.95 30.31
CA PRO A 58 -12.18 14.69 30.08
C PRO A 58 -13.68 14.90 29.84
N VAL A 59 -14.22 14.23 28.83
CA VAL A 59 -15.64 14.19 28.53
C VAL A 59 -16.21 12.89 29.08
N SER A 60 -17.07 12.96 30.08
CA SER A 60 -17.71 11.76 30.66
C SER A 60 -18.80 11.22 29.72
N ILE A 61 -18.74 9.92 29.46
CA ILE A 61 -19.73 9.19 28.64
C ILE A 61 -20.57 8.18 29.43
N GLY A 62 -20.48 8.22 30.78
CA GLY A 62 -21.26 7.37 31.68
C GLY A 62 -20.47 6.20 32.26
N ASP A 63 -20.96 5.61 33.36
CA ASP A 63 -20.41 4.40 34.01
C ASP A 63 -18.91 4.44 34.34
N GLY A 64 -18.37 5.64 34.56
CA GLY A 64 -16.95 5.87 34.86
C GLY A 64 -16.07 5.91 33.63
N PHE A 65 -16.63 5.86 32.43
CA PHE A 65 -15.89 6.08 31.18
C PHE A 65 -15.77 7.56 30.84
N GLU A 66 -14.61 7.92 30.36
CA GLU A 66 -14.27 9.27 29.91
C GLU A 66 -13.49 9.22 28.61
N ILE A 67 -13.65 10.24 27.77
CA ILE A 67 -12.84 10.47 26.57
C ILE A 67 -11.73 11.45 26.93
N LEU A 68 -10.48 11.09 26.58
CA LEU A 68 -9.29 11.93 26.70
C LEU A 68 -8.77 12.24 25.28
N GLY A 69 -8.94 13.48 24.83
CA GLY A 69 -8.46 13.97 23.55
C GLY A 69 -7.03 14.48 23.64
N PHE A 70 -6.23 14.29 22.60
CA PHE A 70 -4.84 14.74 22.54
C PHE A 70 -4.62 15.94 21.60
N GLY A 71 -5.67 16.44 20.95
CA GLY A 71 -5.57 17.58 20.04
C GLY A 71 -4.81 17.32 18.72
N HIS A 72 -4.30 16.12 18.51
CA HIS A 72 -3.68 15.64 17.27
C HIS A 72 -3.88 14.14 17.10
N GLU A 73 -3.65 13.62 15.91
CA GLU A 73 -3.79 12.18 15.62
C GLU A 73 -2.49 11.42 15.91
N ILE A 74 -2.61 10.26 16.55
CA ILE A 74 -1.52 9.29 16.75
C ILE A 74 -1.89 7.98 16.04
N SER A 75 -0.90 7.12 15.74
CA SER A 75 -1.18 5.83 15.14
C SER A 75 -2.01 4.95 16.10
N PHE A 76 -2.89 4.12 15.54
CA PHE A 76 -3.65 3.15 16.34
C PHE A 76 -2.73 2.27 17.20
N ARG A 77 -1.59 1.86 16.66
CA ARG A 77 -0.59 1.06 17.40
C ARG A 77 -0.03 1.81 18.60
N ASP A 78 0.30 3.08 18.45
CA ASP A 78 0.80 3.90 19.54
C ASP A 78 -0.29 4.12 20.57
N ALA A 79 -1.53 4.36 20.15
CA ALA A 79 -2.69 4.46 21.01
C ALA A 79 -2.92 3.17 21.83
N VAL A 80 -2.82 1.98 21.20
CA VAL A 80 -2.89 0.68 21.88
C VAL A 80 -1.75 0.52 22.88
N THR A 81 -0.53 0.90 22.52
CA THR A 81 0.65 0.82 23.40
C THR A 81 0.46 1.71 24.61
N ILE A 82 0.08 2.96 24.42
CA ILE A 82 -0.16 3.94 25.49
C ILE A 82 -1.34 3.50 26.38
N SER A 83 -2.41 2.96 25.78
CA SER A 83 -3.54 2.38 26.51
C SER A 83 -3.08 1.26 27.46
N GLY A 84 -2.23 0.37 26.97
CA GLY A 84 -1.63 -0.70 27.77
C GLY A 84 -0.77 -0.17 28.93
N GLU A 85 0.01 0.89 28.69
CA GLU A 85 0.81 1.53 29.75
C GLU A 85 -0.04 2.22 30.81
N LEU A 86 -1.11 2.90 30.46
CA LEU A 86 -2.06 3.49 31.40
C LEU A 86 -2.63 2.44 32.37
N VAL A 87 -3.03 1.29 31.83
CA VAL A 87 -3.55 0.18 32.63
C VAL A 87 -2.44 -0.46 33.48
N ALA A 88 -1.27 -0.71 32.90
CA ALA A 88 -0.14 -1.34 33.60
C ALA A 88 0.38 -0.49 34.77
N ARG A 89 0.30 0.82 34.67
CA ARG A 89 0.65 1.78 35.73
C ARG A 89 -0.44 1.95 36.79
N GLY A 90 -1.61 1.33 36.58
CA GLY A 90 -2.77 1.45 37.47
C GLY A 90 -3.40 2.85 37.45
N LEU A 91 -3.26 3.62 36.38
CA LEU A 91 -3.81 4.97 36.27
C LEU A 91 -5.30 4.95 35.87
N VAL A 92 -5.72 3.88 35.23
CA VAL A 92 -7.11 3.63 34.81
C VAL A 92 -7.45 2.14 34.96
N VAL A 93 -8.75 1.81 34.97
CA VAL A 93 -9.22 0.42 34.98
C VAL A 93 -9.08 -0.22 33.59
N SER A 94 -9.42 0.54 32.54
CA SER A 94 -9.23 0.17 31.14
C SER A 94 -8.96 1.42 30.31
N ALA A 95 -8.26 1.24 29.21
CA ALA A 95 -8.06 2.27 28.20
C ALA A 95 -8.10 1.59 26.81
N GLU A 96 -8.71 2.24 25.85
CA GLU A 96 -8.80 1.78 24.47
C GLU A 96 -8.81 2.97 23.51
N PRO A 97 -8.27 2.84 22.29
CA PRO A 97 -8.38 3.86 21.27
C PRO A 97 -9.85 4.14 20.89
N ASP A 98 -10.23 5.41 20.77
CA ASP A 98 -11.55 5.81 20.25
C ASP A 98 -11.46 5.92 18.73
N VAL A 99 -11.78 4.84 18.06
CA VAL A 99 -11.65 4.72 16.61
C VAL A 99 -12.87 5.29 15.88
N MET A 100 -12.62 6.01 14.79
CA MET A 100 -13.67 6.38 13.86
C MET A 100 -14.25 5.13 13.22
N ARG A 101 -15.55 4.90 13.40
CA ARG A 101 -16.26 3.85 12.67
C ARG A 101 -16.79 4.45 11.37
N THR A 102 -16.19 4.05 10.25
CA THR A 102 -16.76 4.31 8.93
C THR A 102 -17.88 3.30 8.64
N SER A 103 -18.88 3.68 7.86
CA SER A 103 -19.77 2.72 7.25
C SER A 103 -18.93 1.85 6.33
N THR A 104 -18.90 0.53 6.54
CA THR A 104 -18.36 -0.43 5.57
C THR A 104 -18.99 -0.13 4.21
N VAL A 105 -18.20 -0.02 3.16
CA VAL A 105 -18.68 0.22 1.80
C VAL A 105 -19.46 -1.03 1.37
N VAL A 106 -20.76 -1.05 1.68
CA VAL A 106 -21.66 -2.06 1.17
C VAL A 106 -21.92 -1.74 -0.30
N PRO A 107 -21.69 -2.67 -1.23
CA PRO A 107 -21.97 -2.44 -2.64
C PRO A 107 -23.45 -2.06 -2.85
N ASN A 108 -23.70 -1.24 -3.86
CA ASN A 108 -25.07 -0.80 -4.18
C ASN A 108 -25.86 -1.82 -5.01
N ASP A 109 -25.33 -3.02 -5.20
CA ASP A 109 -25.92 -4.12 -5.96
C ASP A 109 -27.12 -4.67 -5.21
N PRO A 110 -28.33 -4.68 -5.79
CA PRO A 110 -29.58 -4.91 -5.06
C PRO A 110 -29.67 -6.26 -4.38
N ARG A 111 -28.97 -7.27 -4.87
CA ARG A 111 -28.96 -8.63 -4.35
C ARG A 111 -27.70 -8.99 -3.55
N PHE A 112 -26.81 -8.04 -3.26
CA PHE A 112 -25.63 -8.30 -2.44
C PHE A 112 -25.97 -8.83 -1.04
N SER A 113 -27.07 -8.38 -0.45
CA SER A 113 -27.53 -8.89 0.85
C SER A 113 -27.95 -10.36 0.83
N GLU A 114 -28.30 -10.93 -0.35
CA GLU A 114 -28.60 -12.35 -0.53
C GLU A 114 -27.33 -13.21 -0.65
N GLN A 115 -26.16 -12.59 -0.90
CA GLN A 115 -24.86 -13.24 -1.03
C GLN A 115 -24.22 -13.39 0.37
N TRP A 116 -24.87 -14.22 1.22
CA TRP A 116 -24.43 -14.46 2.60
C TRP A 116 -22.95 -14.88 2.71
N TYR A 117 -22.46 -15.56 1.69
CA TYR A 117 -21.12 -16.10 1.61
C TYR A 117 -20.02 -15.03 1.47
N LEU A 118 -20.36 -13.82 1.06
CA LEU A 118 -19.47 -12.68 0.94
C LEU A 118 -19.40 -11.82 2.22
N GLN A 119 -20.41 -11.94 3.08
CA GLN A 119 -20.60 -11.06 4.24
C GLN A 119 -19.53 -11.27 5.30
N THR A 120 -19.40 -10.28 6.19
CA THR A 120 -18.60 -10.40 7.40
C THR A 120 -19.13 -11.53 8.29
N PRO A 121 -18.26 -12.37 8.86
CA PRO A 121 -18.67 -13.47 9.72
C PRO A 121 -19.48 -13.01 10.93
N GLY A 122 -20.53 -13.72 11.24
CA GLY A 122 -21.40 -13.45 12.39
C GLY A 122 -21.72 -14.71 13.18
N SER A 123 -22.54 -14.59 14.22
CA SER A 123 -22.93 -15.72 15.08
C SER A 123 -23.77 -16.78 14.35
N SER A 124 -24.42 -16.43 13.25
CA SER A 124 -25.32 -17.31 12.49
C SER A 124 -24.87 -17.57 11.05
N THR A 125 -23.89 -16.84 10.54
CA THR A 125 -23.40 -16.97 9.17
C THR A 125 -21.88 -16.86 9.11
N GLN A 126 -21.25 -17.69 8.28
CA GLN A 126 -19.80 -17.77 8.13
C GLN A 126 -19.38 -17.38 6.69
N GLY A 127 -19.58 -16.10 6.34
CA GLY A 127 -19.08 -15.53 5.09
C GLY A 127 -17.54 -15.33 5.10
N ILE A 128 -16.98 -14.93 3.97
CA ILE A 128 -15.51 -14.79 3.78
C ILE A 128 -14.93 -13.44 4.21
N ASP A 129 -15.68 -12.58 4.86
CA ASP A 129 -15.27 -11.22 5.25
C ASP A 129 -14.78 -10.35 4.06
N LEU A 130 -15.54 -10.39 2.96
CA LEU A 130 -15.21 -9.65 1.75
C LEU A 130 -15.21 -8.13 1.93
N PRO A 131 -16.12 -7.51 2.73
CA PRO A 131 -16.05 -6.07 2.99
C PRO A 131 -14.69 -5.60 3.50
N SER A 132 -14.09 -6.31 4.48
CA SER A 132 -12.74 -5.99 4.98
C SER A 132 -11.64 -6.16 3.91
N ALA A 133 -11.81 -7.12 2.99
CA ALA A 133 -10.89 -7.28 1.87
C ALA A 133 -10.98 -6.11 0.88
N TRP A 134 -12.19 -5.61 0.63
CA TRP A 134 -12.42 -4.52 -0.31
C TRP A 134 -11.97 -3.15 0.20
N ASP A 135 -11.76 -3.00 1.48
CA ASP A 135 -11.05 -1.84 2.04
C ASP A 135 -9.59 -1.78 1.56
N ILE A 136 -9.01 -2.94 1.18
CA ILE A 136 -7.64 -3.04 0.66
C ILE A 136 -7.64 -3.00 -0.88
N THR A 137 -8.37 -3.90 -1.53
CA THR A 137 -8.50 -3.94 -2.99
C THR A 137 -9.74 -4.70 -3.45
N ARG A 138 -10.27 -4.34 -4.63
CA ARG A 138 -11.33 -5.06 -5.35
C ARG A 138 -10.78 -5.89 -6.50
N GLY A 139 -9.47 -6.08 -6.56
CA GLY A 139 -8.75 -6.77 -7.61
C GLY A 139 -8.14 -5.83 -8.66
N SER A 140 -7.34 -6.41 -9.55
CA SER A 140 -6.66 -5.71 -10.64
C SER A 140 -7.00 -6.35 -11.98
N SER A 141 -7.21 -5.53 -13.01
CA SER A 141 -7.42 -6.00 -14.38
C SER A 141 -6.18 -6.66 -15.01
N SER A 142 -5.02 -6.57 -14.35
CA SER A 142 -3.82 -7.30 -14.74
C SER A 142 -3.86 -8.77 -14.31
N VAL A 143 -4.74 -9.14 -13.38
CA VAL A 143 -4.95 -10.52 -12.92
C VAL A 143 -6.05 -11.17 -13.75
N VAL A 144 -5.72 -12.26 -14.42
CA VAL A 144 -6.65 -13.09 -15.19
C VAL A 144 -6.91 -14.38 -14.42
N VAL A 145 -8.19 -14.73 -14.26
CA VAL A 145 -8.63 -16.02 -13.71
C VAL A 145 -9.18 -16.85 -14.85
N ALA A 146 -8.55 -17.97 -15.17
CA ALA A 146 -9.09 -18.93 -16.13
C ALA A 146 -10.14 -19.81 -15.44
N VAL A 147 -11.34 -19.85 -16.00
CA VAL A 147 -12.43 -20.75 -15.58
C VAL A 147 -12.50 -21.89 -16.59
N ILE A 148 -11.93 -23.04 -16.22
CA ILE A 148 -11.92 -24.25 -17.03
C ILE A 148 -13.21 -25.03 -16.68
N ASP A 149 -14.24 -24.90 -17.57
CA ASP A 149 -15.62 -25.30 -17.25
C ASP A 149 -16.46 -25.50 -18.52
N THR A 150 -17.78 -25.20 -18.50
CA THR A 150 -18.73 -25.37 -19.62
C THR A 150 -18.62 -24.30 -20.70
N GLY A 151 -17.83 -23.26 -20.51
CA GLY A 151 -17.66 -22.18 -21.48
C GLY A 151 -18.27 -20.85 -21.05
N ARG A 152 -18.38 -19.94 -22.02
CA ARG A 152 -18.70 -18.53 -21.87
C ARG A 152 -20.16 -18.20 -22.24
N LEU A 153 -20.80 -17.38 -21.41
CA LEU A 153 -21.92 -16.55 -21.84
C LEU A 153 -21.62 -15.09 -21.55
N ASP A 154 -22.04 -14.22 -22.48
CA ASP A 154 -21.88 -12.77 -22.37
C ASP A 154 -22.93 -12.16 -21.42
N HIS A 155 -22.96 -12.62 -20.17
CA HIS A 155 -23.85 -12.06 -19.15
C HIS A 155 -23.50 -10.59 -18.87
N PRO A 156 -24.50 -9.67 -18.79
CA PRO A 156 -24.26 -8.23 -18.59
C PRO A 156 -23.39 -7.89 -17.36
N GLU A 157 -23.50 -8.67 -16.30
CA GLU A 157 -22.69 -8.53 -15.07
C GLU A 157 -21.20 -8.87 -15.26
N LEU A 158 -20.82 -9.49 -16.38
CA LEU A 158 -19.42 -9.76 -16.75
C LEU A 158 -18.91 -8.79 -17.82
N SER A 159 -19.69 -7.77 -18.15
CA SER A 159 -19.29 -6.79 -19.18
C SER A 159 -17.99 -6.09 -18.81
N GLY A 160 -17.00 -6.12 -19.71
CA GLY A 160 -15.66 -5.56 -19.50
C GLY A 160 -14.73 -6.41 -18.64
N ARG A 161 -15.17 -7.63 -18.24
CA ARG A 161 -14.35 -8.57 -17.45
C ARG A 161 -13.81 -9.73 -18.28
N LEU A 162 -14.46 -10.06 -19.38
CA LEU A 162 -14.11 -11.20 -20.21
C LEU A 162 -12.91 -10.92 -21.13
N VAL A 163 -12.04 -11.90 -21.25
CA VAL A 163 -10.98 -11.97 -22.27
C VAL A 163 -11.16 -13.24 -23.08
N ASP A 164 -10.60 -13.24 -24.29
CA ASP A 164 -10.73 -14.36 -25.22
C ASP A 164 -10.22 -15.66 -24.62
N GLY A 165 -10.99 -16.71 -24.75
CA GLY A 165 -10.73 -18.05 -24.27
C GLY A 165 -10.45 -19.03 -25.39
N TYR A 166 -10.76 -20.32 -25.16
CA TYR A 166 -10.59 -21.39 -26.12
C TYR A 166 -11.49 -22.60 -25.76
N ASP A 167 -11.98 -23.35 -26.78
CA ASP A 167 -12.68 -24.60 -26.58
C ASP A 167 -11.75 -25.81 -26.80
N PHE A 168 -11.68 -26.66 -25.78
CA PHE A 168 -10.93 -27.93 -25.77
C PHE A 168 -11.82 -29.17 -25.72
N VAL A 169 -13.12 -29.07 -26.00
CA VAL A 169 -13.99 -30.25 -26.07
C VAL A 169 -13.71 -31.03 -27.36
N SER A 170 -12.87 -32.04 -27.28
CA SER A 170 -12.39 -32.79 -28.46
C SER A 170 -13.46 -33.59 -29.17
N GLN A 171 -14.57 -33.91 -28.52
CA GLN A 171 -15.64 -34.74 -29.05
C GLN A 171 -16.81 -33.88 -29.55
N THR A 172 -17.00 -33.79 -30.87
CA THR A 172 -18.05 -33.00 -31.53
C THR A 172 -19.46 -33.36 -31.07
N LYS A 173 -19.71 -34.62 -30.68
CA LYS A 173 -20.96 -35.03 -30.06
C LYS A 173 -21.18 -34.42 -28.68
N ASN A 174 -20.11 -34.24 -27.91
CA ASN A 174 -20.15 -33.70 -26.57
C ASN A 174 -20.15 -32.17 -26.55
N SER A 175 -19.42 -31.53 -27.49
CA SER A 175 -19.37 -30.08 -27.62
C SER A 175 -20.70 -29.47 -28.07
N LYS A 176 -21.38 -30.09 -29.06
CA LYS A 176 -22.63 -29.61 -29.71
C LYS A 176 -22.49 -28.31 -30.54
N ASP A 177 -21.31 -27.79 -30.72
CA ASP A 177 -21.00 -26.65 -31.61
C ASP A 177 -20.73 -27.08 -33.06
N GLY A 178 -20.37 -28.35 -33.25
CA GLY A 178 -20.22 -28.95 -34.59
C GLY A 178 -18.77 -29.28 -34.95
N ASP A 179 -17.81 -28.88 -34.16
CA ASP A 179 -16.38 -29.14 -34.36
C ASP A 179 -15.67 -29.60 -33.06
N GLY A 180 -14.36 -29.56 -33.05
CA GLY A 180 -13.51 -29.93 -31.92
C GLY A 180 -12.83 -28.69 -31.33
N TRP A 181 -11.53 -28.80 -31.04
CA TRP A 181 -10.78 -27.68 -30.47
C TRP A 181 -10.76 -26.47 -31.42
N ASP A 182 -11.20 -25.32 -30.88
CA ASP A 182 -11.24 -24.07 -31.64
C ASP A 182 -11.23 -22.85 -30.70
N SER A 183 -11.34 -21.64 -31.28
CA SER A 183 -11.28 -20.36 -30.55
C SER A 183 -12.64 -19.83 -30.11
N ASP A 184 -13.74 -20.60 -30.27
CA ASP A 184 -15.06 -20.22 -29.79
C ASP A 184 -15.39 -20.93 -28.51
N GLU A 185 -15.08 -20.29 -27.38
CA GLU A 185 -15.36 -20.79 -26.02
C GLU A 185 -16.83 -20.66 -25.57
N THR A 186 -17.75 -20.40 -26.48
CA THR A 186 -19.17 -20.20 -26.16
C THR A 186 -19.80 -21.44 -25.52
N ASP A 187 -20.49 -21.26 -24.39
CA ASP A 187 -21.33 -22.29 -23.79
C ASP A 187 -22.63 -22.47 -24.62
N VAL A 188 -22.64 -23.41 -25.52
CA VAL A 188 -23.82 -23.71 -26.33
C VAL A 188 -24.90 -24.51 -25.56
N GLY A 189 -24.59 -24.94 -24.34
CA GLY A 189 -25.44 -25.72 -23.46
C GLY A 189 -25.01 -27.18 -23.32
N ASP A 190 -25.05 -27.69 -22.08
CA ASP A 190 -24.69 -29.05 -21.68
C ASP A 190 -25.92 -29.97 -21.42
N TRP A 191 -27.05 -29.61 -21.99
CA TRP A 191 -28.32 -30.37 -21.89
C TRP A 191 -28.25 -31.78 -22.51
N SER A 192 -29.07 -32.72 -22.00
CA SER A 192 -29.19 -34.08 -22.55
C SER A 192 -30.62 -34.45 -22.85
N GLU A 193 -30.85 -35.36 -23.82
CA GLU A 193 -32.16 -35.91 -24.17
C GLU A 193 -32.21 -37.38 -23.77
N SER A 194 -33.35 -37.86 -23.30
CA SER A 194 -33.51 -39.22 -22.82
C SER A 194 -33.42 -40.28 -23.91
N ASP A 195 -33.84 -39.97 -25.13
CA ASP A 195 -34.05 -40.94 -26.20
C ASP A 195 -33.24 -40.62 -27.50
N ASP A 196 -32.43 -39.58 -27.48
CA ASP A 196 -31.59 -39.24 -28.61
C ASP A 196 -30.15 -39.73 -28.41
N PRO A 197 -29.67 -40.71 -29.21
CA PRO A 197 -28.32 -41.24 -29.11
C PRO A 197 -27.22 -40.23 -29.39
N LEU A 198 -27.56 -39.06 -29.95
CA LEU A 198 -26.64 -37.96 -30.15
C LEU A 198 -26.45 -37.09 -28.92
N TYR A 199 -27.48 -37.07 -28.04
CA TYR A 199 -27.54 -36.14 -26.90
C TYR A 199 -27.74 -36.82 -25.52
N THR A 200 -27.51 -38.12 -25.47
CA THR A 200 -27.62 -38.91 -24.26
C THR A 200 -26.25 -39.45 -23.85
N CYS A 201 -25.89 -39.32 -22.58
CA CYS A 201 -24.62 -39.80 -22.05
C CYS A 201 -24.68 -41.29 -21.74
N THR A 202 -25.81 -41.69 -21.13
CA THR A 202 -26.16 -43.09 -20.88
C THR A 202 -27.57 -43.35 -21.37
N VAL A 203 -27.76 -44.43 -22.04
CA VAL A 203 -29.10 -44.79 -22.56
C VAL A 203 -30.10 -44.93 -21.40
N GLY A 204 -31.19 -44.14 -21.52
CA GLY A 204 -32.23 -44.12 -20.48
C GLY A 204 -32.08 -43.05 -19.41
N ASP A 205 -31.08 -42.21 -19.47
CA ASP A 205 -30.96 -41.04 -18.60
C ASP A 205 -32.10 -40.06 -18.89
N PRO A 206 -32.71 -39.42 -17.86
CA PRO A 206 -33.75 -38.42 -18.06
C PRO A 206 -33.21 -37.16 -18.75
N PHE A 207 -34.11 -36.38 -19.36
CA PHE A 207 -33.75 -35.04 -19.87
C PHE A 207 -33.12 -34.23 -18.74
N LYS A 208 -31.96 -33.60 -19.08
CA LYS A 208 -31.24 -32.67 -18.21
C LYS A 208 -31.14 -31.32 -18.91
N SER A 209 -31.57 -30.26 -18.25
CA SER A 209 -31.39 -28.89 -18.74
C SER A 209 -29.94 -28.45 -18.69
N SER A 210 -29.59 -27.51 -19.57
CA SER A 210 -28.29 -26.85 -19.52
C SER A 210 -28.00 -26.24 -18.14
N SER A 211 -26.78 -26.44 -17.68
CA SER A 211 -26.38 -26.04 -16.34
C SER A 211 -25.91 -24.58 -16.26
N TRP A 212 -25.34 -24.04 -17.35
CA TRP A 212 -24.68 -22.72 -17.37
C TRP A 212 -23.65 -22.60 -16.25
N HIS A 213 -22.90 -23.67 -16.00
CA HIS A 213 -22.09 -23.84 -14.80
C HIS A 213 -20.91 -22.88 -14.80
N GLY A 214 -20.16 -22.76 -15.91
CA GLY A 214 -19.03 -21.86 -16.05
C GLY A 214 -19.41 -20.39 -15.87
N THR A 215 -20.60 -19.98 -16.36
CA THR A 215 -21.13 -18.62 -16.14
C THR A 215 -21.45 -18.37 -14.67
N HIS A 216 -22.02 -19.36 -13.96
CA HIS A 216 -22.30 -19.24 -12.52
C HIS A 216 -21.01 -19.12 -11.71
N VAL A 217 -20.01 -19.93 -11.99
CA VAL A 217 -18.66 -19.89 -11.40
C VAL A 217 -18.01 -18.53 -11.63
N SER A 218 -18.03 -18.02 -12.87
CA SER A 218 -17.44 -16.72 -13.21
C SER A 218 -18.11 -15.54 -12.50
N GLY A 219 -19.43 -15.62 -12.28
CA GLY A 219 -20.14 -14.60 -11.52
C GLY A 219 -19.70 -14.54 -10.05
N ILE A 220 -19.39 -15.68 -9.42
CA ILE A 220 -18.82 -15.71 -8.06
C ILE A 220 -17.46 -15.02 -8.04
N ILE A 221 -16.62 -15.22 -9.04
CA ILE A 221 -15.28 -14.63 -9.12
C ILE A 221 -15.36 -13.13 -9.37
N ALA A 222 -16.09 -12.69 -10.43
CA ALA A 222 -15.85 -11.38 -11.02
C ALA A 222 -17.12 -10.63 -11.50
N ALA A 223 -18.33 -10.97 -11.04
CA ALA A 223 -19.50 -10.14 -11.33
C ALA A 223 -19.20 -8.68 -10.95
N ASN A 224 -19.62 -7.74 -11.82
CA ASN A 224 -19.41 -6.31 -11.59
C ASN A 224 -20.06 -5.89 -10.28
N ALA A 225 -19.36 -5.07 -9.49
CA ALA A 225 -19.86 -4.52 -8.24
C ALA A 225 -20.07 -3.00 -8.33
N ASP A 226 -20.95 -2.46 -7.49
CA ASP A 226 -21.31 -1.04 -7.45
C ASP A 226 -21.90 -0.50 -8.76
N ASN A 227 -22.59 -1.35 -9.52
CA ASN A 227 -23.24 -1.00 -10.77
C ASN A 227 -24.77 -0.81 -10.63
N SER A 228 -25.32 -0.96 -9.41
CA SER A 228 -26.76 -0.92 -9.09
C SER A 228 -27.58 -2.03 -9.77
N VAL A 229 -26.94 -3.14 -10.18
CA VAL A 229 -27.54 -4.29 -10.83
C VAL A 229 -27.16 -5.57 -10.08
N GLY A 230 -28.05 -6.51 -9.93
CA GLY A 230 -27.87 -7.88 -9.52
C GLY A 230 -27.00 -8.12 -8.30
N ILE A 231 -25.81 -8.65 -8.49
CA ILE A 231 -24.90 -9.24 -7.51
C ILE A 231 -23.49 -8.68 -7.63
N ALA A 232 -22.59 -9.04 -6.69
CA ALA A 232 -21.16 -8.74 -6.78
C ALA A 232 -20.32 -10.02 -6.81
N GLY A 233 -19.19 -10.00 -7.52
CA GLY A 233 -18.16 -11.04 -7.47
C GLY A 233 -17.17 -10.80 -6.33
N VAL A 234 -16.38 -11.82 -5.97
CA VAL A 234 -15.32 -11.70 -4.94
C VAL A 234 -14.26 -10.68 -5.36
N ALA A 235 -13.86 -10.70 -6.61
CA ALA A 235 -12.82 -9.86 -7.19
C ALA A 235 -13.34 -9.11 -8.45
N PRO A 236 -14.23 -8.12 -8.30
CA PRO A 236 -14.98 -7.55 -9.43
C PRO A 236 -14.11 -6.80 -10.44
N ASN A 237 -12.84 -6.51 -10.14
CA ASN A 237 -11.94 -5.81 -11.04
C ASN A 237 -10.97 -6.73 -11.81
N VAL A 238 -10.93 -8.03 -11.52
CA VAL A 238 -10.11 -8.98 -12.29
C VAL A 238 -10.76 -9.31 -13.63
N ARG A 239 -10.01 -9.97 -14.49
CA ARG A 239 -10.53 -10.49 -15.76
C ARG A 239 -10.76 -12.00 -15.69
N VAL A 240 -11.73 -12.48 -16.43
CA VAL A 240 -12.08 -13.91 -16.54
C VAL A 240 -11.80 -14.39 -17.95
N GLN A 241 -11.11 -15.51 -18.05
CA GLN A 241 -10.88 -16.25 -19.29
C GLN A 241 -11.63 -17.57 -19.23
N HIS A 242 -12.61 -17.77 -20.11
CA HIS A 242 -13.30 -19.06 -20.19
C HIS A 242 -12.50 -20.04 -21.04
N VAL A 243 -12.29 -21.24 -20.49
CA VAL A 243 -11.67 -22.34 -21.21
C VAL A 243 -12.64 -23.51 -21.16
N ARG A 244 -13.29 -23.81 -22.28
CA ARG A 244 -14.33 -24.80 -22.32
C ARG A 244 -13.74 -26.21 -22.42
N VAL A 245 -14.10 -27.08 -21.49
CA VAL A 245 -13.70 -28.50 -21.45
C VAL A 245 -14.88 -29.42 -21.18
N LEU A 246 -16.00 -28.85 -20.69
CA LEU A 246 -17.20 -29.61 -20.32
C LEU A 246 -18.30 -29.42 -21.35
N GLY A 247 -18.81 -30.52 -21.84
CA GLY A 247 -20.01 -30.58 -22.70
C GLY A 247 -21.10 -31.42 -22.01
N THR A 248 -22.02 -31.96 -22.81
CA THR A 248 -23.20 -32.70 -22.37
C THR A 248 -22.89 -33.82 -21.40
N CYS A 249 -21.81 -34.57 -21.62
CA CYS A 249 -21.44 -35.74 -20.83
C CYS A 249 -20.18 -35.47 -19.94
N GLY A 250 -19.90 -34.23 -19.62
CA GLY A 250 -18.70 -33.85 -18.88
C GLY A 250 -17.52 -33.63 -19.80
N GLY A 251 -16.30 -33.74 -19.26
CA GLY A 251 -15.04 -33.54 -19.98
C GLY A 251 -14.12 -34.77 -19.95
N ARG A 252 -13.06 -34.69 -20.74
CA ARG A 252 -11.98 -35.69 -20.74
C ARG A 252 -10.76 -35.15 -20.03
N THR A 253 -10.09 -35.99 -19.26
CA THR A 253 -8.82 -35.65 -18.59
C THR A 253 -7.76 -35.14 -19.57
N SER A 254 -7.74 -35.66 -20.82
CA SER A 254 -6.81 -35.17 -21.86
C SER A 254 -7.10 -33.74 -22.28
N ASP A 255 -8.38 -33.39 -22.44
CA ASP A 255 -8.83 -32.04 -22.82
C ASP A 255 -8.56 -31.07 -21.68
N GLU A 256 -8.82 -31.48 -20.43
CA GLU A 256 -8.52 -30.73 -19.22
C GLU A 256 -7.02 -30.44 -19.08
N ALA A 257 -6.15 -31.45 -19.24
CA ALA A 257 -4.69 -31.27 -19.14
C ALA A 257 -4.16 -30.29 -20.18
N VAL A 258 -4.68 -30.33 -21.39
CA VAL A 258 -4.32 -29.37 -22.46
C VAL A 258 -4.83 -27.97 -22.15
N ALA A 259 -6.06 -27.85 -21.65
CA ALA A 259 -6.67 -26.59 -21.22
C ALA A 259 -5.88 -25.91 -20.09
N ILE A 260 -5.42 -26.65 -19.09
CA ILE A 260 -4.55 -26.16 -18.00
C ILE A 260 -3.25 -25.56 -18.58
N ARG A 261 -2.58 -26.28 -19.48
CA ARG A 261 -1.35 -25.82 -20.14
C ARG A 261 -1.60 -24.52 -20.92
N TRP A 262 -2.64 -24.49 -21.76
CA TRP A 262 -2.97 -23.33 -22.56
C TRP A 262 -3.32 -22.11 -21.70
N ALA A 263 -4.16 -22.30 -20.67
CA ALA A 263 -4.54 -21.25 -19.74
C ALA A 263 -3.31 -20.64 -19.02
N ALA A 264 -2.31 -21.46 -18.71
CA ALA A 264 -1.03 -21.04 -18.14
C ALA A 264 -0.10 -20.33 -19.14
N GLY A 265 -0.49 -20.20 -20.42
CA GLY A 265 0.34 -19.59 -21.47
C GLY A 265 1.42 -20.52 -22.04
N LEU A 266 1.34 -21.81 -21.75
CA LEU A 266 2.26 -22.81 -22.28
C LEU A 266 1.85 -23.23 -23.69
N PRO A 267 2.82 -23.58 -24.57
CA PRO A 267 2.51 -23.98 -25.93
C PRO A 267 1.77 -25.34 -25.96
N VAL A 268 0.77 -25.39 -26.83
CA VAL A 268 0.00 -26.59 -27.18
C VAL A 268 0.07 -26.79 -28.67
N ASP A 269 0.43 -28.01 -29.12
CA ASP A 269 0.59 -28.31 -30.53
C ASP A 269 -0.71 -28.12 -31.32
N GLY A 270 -0.64 -27.33 -32.38
CA GLY A 270 -1.77 -27.03 -33.24
C GLY A 270 -2.74 -25.97 -32.70
N VAL A 271 -2.48 -25.40 -31.54
CA VAL A 271 -3.31 -24.36 -30.91
C VAL A 271 -2.55 -23.04 -30.85
N PRO A 272 -3.18 -21.88 -31.16
CA PRO A 272 -2.55 -20.58 -30.95
C PRO A 272 -2.15 -20.36 -29.47
N LEU A 273 -1.03 -19.70 -29.26
CA LEU A 273 -0.58 -19.37 -27.91
C LEU A 273 -1.62 -18.45 -27.23
N ASN A 274 -1.88 -18.69 -25.94
CA ASN A 274 -2.76 -17.83 -25.14
C ASN A 274 -2.19 -16.39 -25.06
N PRO A 275 -2.90 -15.38 -25.59
CA PRO A 275 -2.41 -13.99 -25.55
C PRO A 275 -2.55 -13.34 -24.16
N THR A 276 -3.35 -13.93 -23.24
CA THR A 276 -3.64 -13.43 -21.91
C THR A 276 -3.53 -14.54 -20.85
N PRO A 277 -2.29 -15.04 -20.56
CA PRO A 277 -2.11 -16.12 -19.63
C PRO A 277 -2.71 -15.82 -18.25
N ALA A 278 -3.35 -16.81 -17.66
CA ALA A 278 -3.96 -16.71 -16.34
C ALA A 278 -2.91 -16.64 -15.23
N LYS A 279 -3.30 -16.01 -14.11
CA LYS A 279 -2.57 -16.07 -12.83
C LYS A 279 -3.21 -17.05 -11.86
N VAL A 280 -4.49 -17.32 -12.03
CA VAL A 280 -5.25 -18.30 -11.27
C VAL A 280 -6.04 -19.18 -12.25
N ILE A 281 -6.03 -20.48 -12.04
CA ILE A 281 -6.88 -21.43 -12.73
C ILE A 281 -7.90 -21.97 -11.74
N ASN A 282 -9.18 -21.89 -12.09
CA ASN A 282 -10.31 -22.44 -11.34
C ASN A 282 -10.81 -23.72 -12.02
N LEU A 283 -10.75 -24.85 -11.32
CA LEU A 283 -11.29 -26.16 -11.74
C LEU A 283 -12.46 -26.57 -10.83
N SER A 284 -13.65 -26.10 -11.21
CA SER A 284 -14.90 -26.47 -10.48
C SER A 284 -15.48 -27.80 -10.98
N LEU A 285 -14.62 -28.77 -11.24
CA LEU A 285 -14.91 -30.08 -11.84
C LEU A 285 -14.12 -31.18 -11.12
N GLY A 286 -14.35 -32.40 -11.49
CA GLY A 286 -13.56 -33.55 -11.03
C GLY A 286 -14.32 -34.90 -11.17
N SER A 287 -13.58 -36.00 -10.96
CA SER A 287 -14.08 -37.34 -11.04
C SER A 287 -13.48 -38.27 -9.97
N GLN A 288 -14.19 -39.35 -9.64
CA GLN A 288 -13.73 -40.36 -8.68
C GLN A 288 -12.69 -41.28 -9.33
N THR A 289 -11.53 -40.74 -9.61
CA THR A 289 -10.37 -41.43 -10.20
C THR A 289 -9.09 -40.93 -9.50
N ALA A 290 -8.03 -41.74 -9.59
CA ALA A 290 -6.70 -41.26 -9.20
C ALA A 290 -6.24 -40.12 -10.12
N CYS A 291 -5.41 -39.21 -9.62
CA CYS A 291 -4.76 -38.17 -10.40
C CYS A 291 -3.98 -38.81 -11.55
N ALA A 292 -4.36 -38.53 -12.79
CA ALA A 292 -3.68 -39.06 -13.95
C ALA A 292 -2.32 -38.38 -14.15
N ALA A 293 -1.33 -39.14 -14.64
CA ALA A 293 0.01 -38.59 -14.83
C ALA A 293 0.05 -37.38 -15.80
N VAL A 294 -0.84 -37.35 -16.80
CA VAL A 294 -0.94 -36.23 -17.75
C VAL A 294 -1.54 -34.99 -17.09
N GLU A 295 -2.49 -35.17 -16.18
CA GLU A 295 -3.15 -34.12 -15.41
C GLU A 295 -2.17 -33.51 -14.40
N GLN A 296 -1.48 -34.37 -13.63
CA GLN A 296 -0.43 -33.91 -12.70
C GLN A 296 0.69 -33.15 -13.43
N ALA A 297 1.12 -33.64 -14.59
CA ALA A 297 2.17 -32.95 -15.36
C ALA A 297 1.71 -31.56 -15.83
N ALA A 298 0.45 -31.43 -16.26
CA ALA A 298 -0.11 -30.13 -16.68
C ALA A 298 -0.22 -29.15 -15.50
N ILE A 299 -0.63 -29.62 -14.32
CA ILE A 299 -0.68 -28.83 -13.09
C ILE A 299 0.73 -28.40 -12.68
N ASP A 300 1.71 -29.32 -12.65
CA ASP A 300 3.09 -29.01 -12.28
C ASP A 300 3.70 -27.94 -13.20
N GLU A 301 3.46 -28.05 -14.51
CA GLU A 301 3.93 -27.07 -15.49
C GLU A 301 3.26 -25.71 -15.33
N ALA A 302 1.95 -25.65 -15.05
CA ALA A 302 1.23 -24.41 -14.78
C ALA A 302 1.75 -23.73 -13.49
N VAL A 303 1.96 -24.49 -12.44
CA VAL A 303 2.52 -24.00 -11.17
C VAL A 303 3.97 -23.52 -11.36
N ALA A 304 4.78 -24.24 -12.13
CA ALA A 304 6.13 -23.80 -12.49
C ALA A 304 6.14 -22.51 -13.32
N ALA A 305 5.07 -22.24 -14.10
CA ALA A 305 4.86 -20.99 -14.81
C ALA A 305 4.31 -19.85 -13.91
N GLY A 306 4.10 -20.12 -12.61
CA GLY A 306 3.65 -19.13 -11.63
C GLY A 306 2.12 -18.99 -11.55
N VAL A 307 1.37 -20.01 -11.95
CA VAL A 307 -0.10 -20.01 -11.95
C VAL A 307 -0.62 -20.81 -10.75
N THR A 308 -1.48 -20.20 -9.94
CA THR A 308 -2.16 -20.86 -8.81
C THR A 308 -3.33 -21.69 -9.33
N VAL A 309 -3.39 -22.99 -8.97
CA VAL A 309 -4.46 -23.90 -9.39
C VAL A 309 -5.39 -24.19 -8.21
N VAL A 310 -6.66 -23.84 -8.33
CA VAL A 310 -7.68 -24.02 -7.28
C VAL A 310 -8.73 -25.01 -7.77
N VAL A 311 -8.99 -26.06 -6.98
CA VAL A 311 -9.79 -27.21 -7.41
C VAL A 311 -10.90 -27.56 -6.42
N ALA A 312 -11.99 -28.13 -6.93
CA ALA A 312 -13.09 -28.59 -6.10
C ALA A 312 -12.77 -29.94 -5.44
N ALA A 313 -13.02 -30.07 -4.13
CA ALA A 313 -12.84 -31.31 -3.38
C ALA A 313 -13.73 -32.47 -3.89
N GLY A 314 -14.86 -32.15 -4.51
CA GLY A 314 -15.86 -33.11 -4.99
C GLY A 314 -17.10 -33.24 -4.07
N ASN A 315 -18.16 -33.82 -4.63
CA ASN A 315 -19.51 -33.77 -4.04
C ASN A 315 -20.07 -35.17 -3.72
N ALA A 316 -19.22 -36.15 -3.40
CA ALA A 316 -19.63 -37.51 -3.16
C ALA A 316 -19.63 -37.92 -1.67
N GLY A 317 -19.24 -37.00 -0.77
CA GLY A 317 -19.12 -37.27 0.67
C GLY A 317 -18.01 -38.26 1.02
N LEU A 318 -16.99 -38.37 0.19
CA LEU A 318 -15.93 -39.35 0.31
C LEU A 318 -14.83 -38.89 1.26
N ASP A 319 -14.27 -39.86 1.97
CA ASP A 319 -13.01 -39.74 2.67
C ASP A 319 -11.87 -39.93 1.66
N LEU A 320 -11.15 -38.83 1.36
CA LEU A 320 -10.07 -38.81 0.36
C LEU A 320 -8.78 -39.50 0.85
N ASP A 321 -8.66 -39.81 2.12
CA ASP A 321 -7.54 -40.61 2.63
C ASP A 321 -7.65 -42.08 2.19
N THR A 322 -8.88 -42.50 1.87
CA THR A 322 -9.19 -43.87 1.46
C THR A 322 -9.77 -44.00 0.05
N ASN A 323 -10.15 -42.89 -0.57
CA ASN A 323 -10.70 -42.83 -1.92
C ASN A 323 -9.90 -41.87 -2.80
N ASP A 324 -9.92 -42.10 -4.08
CA ASP A 324 -9.35 -41.19 -5.07
C ASP A 324 -10.42 -40.23 -5.61
N PHE A 325 -10.00 -38.98 -5.85
CA PHE A 325 -10.79 -37.98 -6.53
C PHE A 325 -9.86 -36.95 -7.19
N ALA A 326 -9.82 -36.91 -8.50
CA ALA A 326 -8.99 -35.98 -9.27
C ALA A 326 -9.82 -34.77 -9.77
N PRO A 327 -9.26 -33.56 -9.87
CA PRO A 327 -7.87 -33.18 -9.53
C PRO A 327 -7.60 -32.88 -8.05
N SER A 328 -8.56 -33.00 -7.15
CA SER A 328 -8.44 -32.67 -5.70
C SER A 328 -7.29 -33.39 -4.98
N LYS A 329 -6.90 -34.56 -5.43
CA LYS A 329 -5.76 -35.34 -4.90
C LYS A 329 -4.48 -35.22 -5.74
N CYS A 330 -4.47 -34.38 -6.77
CA CYS A 330 -3.23 -34.02 -7.42
C CYS A 330 -2.37 -33.14 -6.48
N ALA A 331 -1.07 -33.17 -6.66
CA ALA A 331 -0.15 -32.30 -5.92
C ALA A 331 -0.17 -30.88 -6.50
N ASN A 332 0.25 -29.88 -5.71
CA ASN A 332 0.40 -28.49 -6.10
C ASN A 332 -0.92 -27.81 -6.51
N VAL A 333 -2.03 -28.18 -5.90
CA VAL A 333 -3.35 -27.55 -6.07
C VAL A 333 -3.89 -27.08 -4.73
N ILE A 334 -4.73 -26.06 -4.72
CA ILE A 334 -5.52 -25.67 -3.54
C ILE A 334 -6.87 -26.38 -3.62
N SER A 335 -7.06 -27.44 -2.84
CA SER A 335 -8.28 -28.25 -2.80
C SER A 335 -9.28 -27.66 -1.82
N VAL A 336 -10.52 -27.39 -2.27
CA VAL A 336 -11.51 -26.60 -1.54
C VAL A 336 -12.72 -27.45 -1.15
N ALA A 337 -12.97 -27.60 0.17
CA ALA A 337 -14.17 -28.22 0.71
C ALA A 337 -15.35 -27.23 0.82
N ALA A 338 -16.58 -27.75 0.87
CA ALA A 338 -17.80 -26.94 0.94
C ALA A 338 -18.39 -26.89 2.35
N LEU A 339 -18.74 -25.68 2.78
CA LEU A 339 -19.41 -25.38 4.05
C LEU A 339 -20.84 -24.88 3.84
N ARG A 340 -21.65 -25.13 4.85
CA ARG A 340 -22.97 -24.52 5.03
C ARG A 340 -22.83 -23.08 5.54
N PHE A 341 -23.97 -22.36 5.56
CA PHE A 341 -23.99 -20.96 6.04
C PHE A 341 -23.57 -20.82 7.53
N ASP A 342 -23.75 -21.85 8.35
CA ASP A 342 -23.38 -21.89 9.77
C ASP A 342 -21.91 -22.34 10.00
N GLY A 343 -21.15 -22.57 8.93
CA GLY A 343 -19.76 -23.05 8.96
C GLY A 343 -19.63 -24.55 9.23
N SER A 344 -20.74 -25.28 9.31
CA SER A 344 -20.70 -26.74 9.37
C SER A 344 -20.41 -27.34 8.00
N ARG A 345 -19.89 -28.58 8.00
CA ARG A 345 -19.56 -29.33 6.78
C ARG A 345 -20.83 -29.59 5.94
N ALA A 346 -20.78 -29.26 4.66
CA ALA A 346 -21.81 -29.71 3.74
C ALA A 346 -21.78 -31.26 3.60
N SER A 347 -22.94 -31.92 3.67
CA SER A 347 -22.99 -33.39 3.72
C SER A 347 -22.42 -34.09 2.50
N TYR A 348 -22.41 -33.40 1.36
CA TYR A 348 -21.89 -33.92 0.09
C TYR A 348 -20.39 -33.69 -0.11
N THR A 349 -19.76 -32.74 0.61
CA THR A 349 -18.35 -32.39 0.37
C THR A 349 -17.45 -33.60 0.69
N ASN A 350 -16.50 -33.88 -0.18
CA ASN A 350 -15.40 -34.75 0.16
C ASN A 350 -14.53 -34.11 1.24
N TYR A 351 -13.80 -34.91 2.01
CA TYR A 351 -12.97 -34.51 3.14
C TYR A 351 -11.74 -35.43 3.26
N GLY A 352 -10.75 -35.05 4.03
CA GLY A 352 -9.50 -35.81 4.21
C GLY A 352 -8.26 -34.93 4.16
N SER A 353 -7.10 -35.54 4.38
CA SER A 353 -5.83 -34.83 4.54
C SER A 353 -5.33 -34.06 3.31
N SER A 354 -5.91 -34.31 2.14
CA SER A 354 -5.63 -33.60 0.89
C SER A 354 -6.46 -32.33 0.69
N ILE A 355 -7.27 -31.93 1.67
CA ILE A 355 -8.03 -30.68 1.62
C ILE A 355 -7.22 -29.57 2.29
N ASP A 356 -7.05 -28.45 1.61
CA ASP A 356 -6.24 -27.32 2.08
C ASP A 356 -7.09 -26.29 2.84
N VAL A 357 -8.28 -25.96 2.32
CA VAL A 357 -9.16 -24.95 2.91
C VAL A 357 -10.63 -25.24 2.65
N ALA A 358 -11.51 -24.70 3.47
CA ALA A 358 -12.95 -24.77 3.24
C ALA A 358 -13.55 -23.38 2.95
N ALA A 359 -14.59 -23.35 2.11
CA ALA A 359 -15.31 -22.12 1.80
C ALA A 359 -16.81 -22.36 1.69
N PRO A 360 -17.67 -21.31 1.76
CA PRO A 360 -19.10 -21.44 1.54
C PRO A 360 -19.44 -22.14 0.21
N GLY A 361 -20.30 -23.17 0.27
CA GLY A 361 -20.72 -23.95 -0.92
C GLY A 361 -22.19 -24.38 -0.88
N GLY A 362 -22.92 -24.05 0.19
CA GLY A 362 -24.28 -24.51 0.48
C GLY A 362 -24.28 -25.76 1.33
N PRO A 363 -25.42 -26.33 1.75
CA PRO A 363 -26.83 -25.99 1.50
C PRO A 363 -27.23 -24.61 2.01
N GLY A 364 -28.21 -24.04 1.32
CA GLY A 364 -28.62 -22.63 1.50
C GLY A 364 -28.44 -21.84 0.20
N GLY A 365 -27.67 -22.43 -0.74
CA GLY A 365 -27.47 -21.92 -2.08
C GLY A 365 -26.43 -20.78 -2.13
N ILE A 366 -25.61 -20.80 -3.14
CA ILE A 366 -24.71 -19.72 -3.52
C ILE A 366 -25.34 -19.02 -4.73
N LEU A 367 -25.71 -17.77 -4.55
CA LEU A 367 -26.34 -16.95 -5.58
C LEU A 367 -25.29 -16.47 -6.58
N SER A 368 -25.52 -16.73 -7.88
CA SER A 368 -24.67 -16.20 -8.94
C SER A 368 -25.43 -16.11 -10.27
N LEU A 369 -24.69 -15.84 -11.33
CA LEU A 369 -25.21 -15.60 -12.67
C LEU A 369 -25.81 -16.87 -13.29
N GLN A 370 -26.88 -16.71 -14.06
CA GLN A 370 -27.61 -17.79 -14.70
C GLN A 370 -28.22 -17.31 -16.02
N ASN A 371 -28.47 -18.23 -16.96
CA ASN A 371 -29.32 -18.02 -18.12
C ASN A 371 -30.62 -18.82 -17.99
N GLY A 372 -31.72 -18.30 -18.53
CA GLY A 372 -33.03 -18.94 -18.43
C GLY A 372 -33.25 -20.06 -19.45
N GLY A 373 -32.40 -20.19 -20.43
CA GLY A 373 -32.50 -21.23 -21.49
C GLY A 373 -32.31 -22.64 -20.91
N THR A 374 -33.21 -23.56 -21.24
CA THR A 374 -33.14 -24.96 -20.76
C THR A 374 -32.31 -25.88 -21.63
N ARG A 375 -32.02 -25.45 -22.88
CA ARG A 375 -31.13 -26.12 -23.83
C ARG A 375 -30.03 -25.16 -24.26
N THR A 376 -30.34 -24.30 -25.20
CA THR A 376 -29.44 -23.22 -25.63
C THR A 376 -29.73 -21.96 -24.84
N ALA A 377 -28.75 -21.05 -24.77
CA ALA A 377 -28.93 -19.75 -24.13
C ALA A 377 -30.04 -18.93 -24.81
N ASP A 378 -30.79 -18.22 -24.04
CA ASP A 378 -31.81 -17.27 -24.48
C ASP A 378 -31.48 -15.85 -23.99
N SER A 379 -32.32 -14.86 -24.29
CA SER A 379 -32.13 -13.47 -23.87
C SER A 379 -32.46 -13.19 -22.39
N SER A 380 -32.84 -14.20 -21.61
CA SER A 380 -33.19 -14.06 -20.20
C SER A 380 -31.98 -14.22 -19.30
N TRP A 381 -31.28 -13.13 -19.09
CA TRP A 381 -30.21 -13.04 -18.08
C TRP A 381 -30.81 -13.02 -16.71
N THR A 382 -30.41 -13.98 -15.85
CA THR A 382 -31.00 -14.19 -14.54
C THR A 382 -29.94 -14.52 -13.50
N TYR A 383 -30.39 -14.77 -12.30
CA TYR A 383 -29.56 -15.18 -11.15
C TYR A 383 -30.12 -16.45 -10.56
N GLY A 384 -29.27 -17.41 -10.22
CA GLY A 384 -29.68 -18.71 -9.72
C GLY A 384 -28.86 -19.12 -8.49
N TYR A 385 -29.48 -19.96 -7.66
CA TYR A 385 -28.82 -20.59 -6.52
C TYR A 385 -28.31 -21.97 -6.92
N LYS A 386 -27.03 -22.23 -6.67
CA LYS A 386 -26.42 -23.56 -6.78
C LYS A 386 -25.73 -23.94 -5.49
N GLN A 387 -25.40 -25.22 -5.34
CA GLN A 387 -24.62 -25.74 -4.22
C GLN A 387 -23.61 -26.77 -4.71
N GLY A 388 -22.49 -26.88 -4.02
CA GLY A 388 -21.40 -27.79 -4.36
C GLY A 388 -20.03 -27.21 -4.04
N THR A 389 -19.03 -28.05 -3.99
CA THR A 389 -17.62 -27.62 -3.94
C THR A 389 -17.25 -26.77 -5.16
N SER A 390 -17.97 -26.96 -6.26
CA SER A 390 -17.88 -26.09 -7.45
C SER A 390 -18.21 -24.62 -7.19
N MET A 391 -18.93 -24.28 -6.12
CA MET A 391 -19.24 -22.90 -5.70
C MET A 391 -18.26 -22.40 -4.64
N SER A 392 -17.65 -23.29 -3.87
CA SER A 392 -16.58 -22.96 -2.91
C SER A 392 -15.27 -22.61 -3.62
N THR A 393 -14.94 -23.35 -4.66
CA THR A 393 -13.71 -23.18 -5.46
C THR A 393 -13.57 -21.77 -6.04
N PRO A 394 -14.56 -21.19 -6.74
CA PRO A 394 -14.45 -19.83 -7.29
C PRO A 394 -14.37 -18.75 -6.21
N ILE A 395 -14.87 -18.97 -5.00
CA ILE A 395 -14.68 -18.06 -3.87
C ILE A 395 -13.18 -18.00 -3.53
N VAL A 396 -12.52 -19.15 -3.40
CA VAL A 396 -11.08 -19.22 -3.11
C VAL A 396 -10.24 -18.72 -4.29
N SER A 397 -10.65 -19.01 -5.52
CA SER A 397 -10.01 -18.45 -6.74
C SER A 397 -10.09 -16.92 -6.77
N GLY A 398 -11.22 -16.35 -6.36
CA GLY A 398 -11.40 -14.91 -6.21
C GLY A 398 -10.50 -14.33 -5.12
N ILE A 399 -10.37 -15.00 -3.97
CA ILE A 399 -9.43 -14.59 -2.89
C ILE A 399 -7.98 -14.67 -3.39
N ALA A 400 -7.58 -15.73 -4.09
CA ALA A 400 -6.27 -15.85 -4.69
C ALA A 400 -5.98 -14.72 -5.68
N ALA A 401 -6.98 -14.33 -6.49
CA ALA A 401 -6.88 -13.22 -7.43
C ALA A 401 -6.77 -11.86 -6.72
N LEU A 402 -7.46 -11.66 -5.59
CA LEU A 402 -7.30 -10.48 -4.74
C LEU A 402 -5.90 -10.44 -4.10
N VAL A 403 -5.41 -11.57 -3.57
CA VAL A 403 -4.05 -11.72 -3.01
C VAL A 403 -2.99 -11.35 -4.05
N LEU A 404 -3.10 -11.86 -5.28
CA LEU A 404 -2.21 -11.52 -6.39
C LEU A 404 -2.39 -10.08 -6.90
N SER A 405 -3.55 -9.47 -6.68
CA SER A 405 -3.76 -8.04 -6.97
C SER A 405 -3.05 -7.14 -5.97
N VAL A 406 -2.88 -7.59 -4.72
CA VAL A 406 -2.08 -6.91 -3.69
C VAL A 406 -0.59 -7.15 -3.94
N ASN A 407 -0.20 -8.41 -4.18
CA ASN A 407 1.20 -8.78 -4.41
C ASN A 407 1.35 -9.72 -5.62
N PRO A 408 1.60 -9.16 -6.82
CA PRO A 408 1.67 -9.94 -8.07
C PRO A 408 2.91 -10.84 -8.19
N ASN A 409 3.87 -10.72 -7.26
CA ASN A 409 5.12 -11.49 -7.27
C ASN A 409 5.08 -12.76 -6.41
N LEU A 410 3.94 -13.03 -5.76
CA LEU A 410 3.80 -14.27 -4.98
C LEU A 410 3.83 -15.50 -5.87
N THR A 411 4.56 -16.52 -5.42
CA THR A 411 4.52 -17.84 -6.03
C THR A 411 3.21 -18.55 -5.68
N PRO A 412 2.75 -19.55 -6.46
CA PRO A 412 1.56 -20.34 -6.12
C PRO A 412 1.57 -20.91 -4.70
N ALA A 413 2.71 -21.45 -4.25
CA ALA A 413 2.86 -21.95 -2.88
C ALA A 413 2.75 -20.87 -1.80
N GLN A 414 3.16 -19.63 -2.11
CA GLN A 414 2.96 -18.51 -1.19
C GLN A 414 1.51 -18.05 -1.14
N VAL A 415 0.80 -18.05 -2.28
CA VAL A 415 -0.64 -17.77 -2.34
C VAL A 415 -1.41 -18.80 -1.52
N GLU A 416 -1.12 -20.10 -1.69
CA GLU A 416 -1.66 -21.20 -0.90
C GLU A 416 -1.41 -20.99 0.60
N SER A 417 -0.17 -20.79 1.00
CA SER A 417 0.23 -20.56 2.40
C SER A 417 -0.47 -19.35 3.02
N ILE A 418 -0.70 -18.27 2.26
CA ILE A 418 -1.45 -17.10 2.72
C ILE A 418 -2.90 -17.47 2.99
N ILE A 419 -3.55 -18.17 2.06
CA ILE A 419 -4.96 -18.57 2.20
C ILE A 419 -5.14 -19.50 3.39
N GLU A 420 -4.27 -20.49 3.55
CA GLU A 420 -4.28 -21.44 4.67
C GLU A 420 -4.02 -20.77 6.03
N SER A 421 -2.96 -19.95 6.11
CA SER A 421 -2.54 -19.30 7.37
C SER A 421 -3.52 -18.23 7.84
N SER A 422 -4.27 -17.63 6.93
CA SER A 422 -5.30 -16.64 7.23
C SER A 422 -6.68 -17.24 7.47
N ALA A 423 -6.85 -18.54 7.25
CA ALA A 423 -8.15 -19.22 7.42
C ALA A 423 -8.64 -19.16 8.87
N ARG A 424 -9.92 -18.86 9.04
CA ARG A 424 -10.53 -18.77 10.36
C ARG A 424 -10.86 -20.17 10.91
N PRO A 425 -10.77 -20.37 12.24
CA PRO A 425 -11.16 -21.63 12.86
C PRO A 425 -12.60 -22.04 12.55
N PHE A 426 -12.83 -23.33 12.41
CA PHE A 426 -14.20 -23.85 12.28
C PHE A 426 -15.01 -23.61 13.56
N PRO A 427 -16.31 -23.27 13.45
CA PRO A 427 -17.15 -23.04 14.63
C PRO A 427 -17.37 -24.33 15.42
N THR A 428 -17.37 -24.21 16.76
CA THR A 428 -17.67 -25.32 17.68
C THR A 428 -19.17 -25.41 17.95
N GLY A 429 -19.63 -26.62 18.23
CA GLY A 429 -21.06 -26.86 18.60
C GLY A 429 -22.04 -26.90 17.42
N VAL A 430 -21.55 -26.94 16.19
CA VAL A 430 -22.35 -27.14 14.97
C VAL A 430 -22.67 -28.64 14.77
N SER A 431 -23.74 -28.95 13.99
CA SER A 431 -24.25 -30.31 13.84
C SER A 431 -23.33 -31.28 13.12
N THR A 432 -22.53 -30.77 12.16
CA THR A 432 -21.55 -31.54 11.37
C THR A 432 -20.25 -30.77 11.30
N PRO A 433 -19.42 -30.81 12.34
CA PRO A 433 -18.19 -30.02 12.39
C PRO A 433 -17.17 -30.49 11.35
N CYS A 434 -16.43 -29.56 10.78
CA CYS A 434 -15.13 -29.78 10.15
C CYS A 434 -14.04 -29.80 11.21
N SER A 435 -12.93 -30.51 10.95
CA SER A 435 -11.72 -30.45 11.73
C SER A 435 -10.61 -29.81 10.91
N SER A 436 -9.74 -29.02 11.55
CA SER A 436 -8.46 -28.54 11.00
C SER A 436 -7.28 -29.46 11.35
N ASN A 437 -7.53 -30.53 12.12
CA ASN A 437 -6.51 -31.53 12.42
C ASN A 437 -6.52 -32.62 11.33
N PRO A 438 -5.46 -32.79 10.54
CA PRO A 438 -5.40 -33.78 9.46
C PRO A 438 -5.54 -35.24 9.91
N SER A 439 -5.41 -35.52 11.21
CA SER A 439 -5.64 -36.86 11.77
C SER A 439 -7.10 -37.16 12.13
N ASP A 440 -7.98 -36.17 12.02
CA ASP A 440 -9.40 -36.35 12.35
C ASP A 440 -10.20 -36.78 11.13
N THR A 441 -11.25 -37.58 11.37
CA THR A 441 -12.07 -38.20 10.32
C THR A 441 -12.72 -37.21 9.34
N PHE A 442 -13.04 -35.98 9.79
CA PHE A 442 -13.68 -34.95 8.95
C PHE A 442 -12.78 -33.73 8.78
N HIS A 443 -11.55 -33.98 8.33
CA HIS A 443 -10.63 -32.88 7.98
C HIS A 443 -11.14 -32.14 6.74
N CYS A 444 -11.25 -30.81 6.84
CA CYS A 444 -11.74 -29.94 5.77
C CYS A 444 -10.73 -28.81 5.48
N GLY A 445 -9.43 -29.08 5.67
CA GLY A 445 -8.38 -28.07 5.51
C GLY A 445 -8.12 -27.27 6.79
N THR A 446 -7.32 -26.25 6.68
CA THR A 446 -6.82 -25.43 7.81
C THR A 446 -7.90 -24.60 8.49
N GLY A 447 -9.01 -24.29 7.79
CA GLY A 447 -10.11 -23.48 8.31
C GLY A 447 -11.04 -22.95 7.24
N ILE A 448 -11.82 -21.93 7.58
CA ILE A 448 -12.71 -21.21 6.67
C ILE A 448 -11.95 -20.10 5.99
N ALA A 449 -11.94 -20.06 4.67
CA ALA A 449 -11.29 -19.01 3.89
C ALA A 449 -11.76 -17.60 4.32
N ASP A 450 -10.82 -16.68 4.56
CA ASP A 450 -11.06 -15.32 5.01
C ASP A 450 -10.35 -14.33 4.08
N ALA A 451 -11.12 -13.59 3.30
CA ALA A 451 -10.59 -12.67 2.32
C ALA A 451 -9.87 -11.48 2.97
N GLY A 452 -10.45 -10.92 4.04
CA GLY A 452 -9.85 -9.79 4.75
C GLY A 452 -8.50 -10.13 5.37
N ALA A 453 -8.43 -11.27 6.09
CA ALA A 453 -7.18 -11.74 6.70
C ALA A 453 -6.12 -12.12 5.64
N ALA A 454 -6.52 -12.76 4.54
CA ALA A 454 -5.62 -13.14 3.45
C ALA A 454 -4.96 -11.90 2.81
N LEU A 455 -5.73 -10.84 2.56
CA LEU A 455 -5.19 -9.63 1.96
C LEU A 455 -4.26 -8.86 2.90
N ARG A 456 -4.58 -8.80 4.18
CA ARG A 456 -3.68 -8.24 5.20
C ARG A 456 -2.35 -9.02 5.25
N LEU A 457 -2.40 -10.35 5.21
CA LEU A 457 -1.20 -11.17 5.20
C LEU A 457 -0.40 -11.03 3.90
N ALA A 458 -1.07 -10.97 2.74
CA ALA A 458 -0.44 -10.72 1.45
C ALA A 458 0.29 -9.37 1.40
N ALA A 459 -0.30 -8.34 2.00
CA ALA A 459 0.32 -7.02 2.12
C ALA A 459 1.58 -7.04 3.01
N GLN A 460 1.61 -7.88 4.04
CA GLN A 460 2.80 -8.07 4.90
C GLN A 460 3.91 -8.87 4.20
N GLN A 461 3.55 -9.73 3.25
CA GLN A 461 4.50 -10.53 2.47
C GLN A 461 4.91 -9.87 1.15
N LEU A 462 4.53 -8.61 0.94
CA LEU A 462 5.15 -7.85 -0.14
C LEU A 462 6.65 -7.94 0.02
N PRO A 463 7.43 -8.18 -1.07
CA PRO A 463 8.86 -8.22 -0.97
C PRO A 463 9.31 -7.01 -0.15
N GLN A 464 10.08 -7.22 0.88
CA GLN A 464 11.00 -6.22 1.43
C GLN A 464 11.94 -5.93 0.27
N ASP A 465 11.55 -4.94 -0.55
CA ASP A 465 12.09 -4.79 -1.88
C ASP A 465 13.59 -4.63 -1.87
N SER A 466 14.22 -5.17 -2.91
CA SER A 466 15.65 -5.10 -3.18
C SER A 466 16.14 -3.70 -3.55
N THR A 467 15.29 -2.67 -3.59
CA THR A 467 15.79 -1.29 -3.64
C THR A 467 16.45 -0.99 -2.31
N PRO A 468 17.80 -0.92 -2.22
CA PRO A 468 18.46 -0.72 -0.95
C PRO A 468 17.99 0.58 -0.33
N SER A 469 17.32 0.50 0.82
CA SER A 469 16.97 1.68 1.59
C SER A 469 18.06 1.95 2.62
N THR A 470 18.55 3.18 2.64
CA THR A 470 19.52 3.63 3.64
C THR A 470 18.88 4.71 4.48
N ARG A 471 18.76 4.45 5.78
CA ARG A 471 18.27 5.46 6.74
C ARG A 471 19.42 6.31 7.26
N LEU A 472 19.23 7.61 7.25
CA LEU A 472 20.12 8.61 7.86
C LEU A 472 19.39 9.26 9.04
N GLY A 473 19.88 9.04 10.27
CA GLY A 473 19.22 9.43 11.49
C GLY A 473 18.48 8.25 12.14
N SER A 474 19.05 7.65 13.17
CA SER A 474 18.51 6.43 13.80
C SER A 474 17.87 6.64 15.16
N THR A 475 18.19 7.71 15.86
CA THR A 475 17.73 7.94 17.25
C THR A 475 17.45 9.41 17.51
N GLY A 476 16.22 9.73 17.77
CA GLY A 476 15.78 10.80 18.63
C GLY A 476 15.60 12.16 17.99
N ASP A 477 16.59 12.94 17.65
CA ASP A 477 16.37 14.33 17.31
C ASP A 477 16.96 14.77 15.96
N ARG A 478 16.52 15.94 15.49
CA ARG A 478 16.96 16.59 14.27
C ARG A 478 18.46 16.86 14.19
N PHE A 479 19.11 17.05 15.35
CA PHE A 479 20.54 17.34 15.42
C PHE A 479 21.37 16.10 15.12
N THR A 480 20.99 14.95 15.66
CA THR A 480 21.60 13.64 15.36
C THR A 480 21.38 13.23 13.91
N THR A 481 20.17 13.47 13.37
CA THR A 481 19.88 13.22 11.95
C THR A 481 20.77 14.09 11.05
N ASN A 482 20.91 15.37 11.39
CA ASN A 482 21.76 16.30 10.65
C ASN A 482 23.20 15.80 10.58
N LEU A 483 23.80 15.44 11.71
CA LEU A 483 25.18 14.95 11.75
C LEU A 483 25.38 13.63 10.98
N ALA A 484 24.35 12.76 10.95
CA ALA A 484 24.39 11.53 10.17
C ALA A 484 24.33 11.80 8.66
N VAL A 485 23.60 12.83 8.25
CA VAL A 485 23.51 13.26 6.83
C VAL A 485 24.85 13.83 6.36
N GLU A 486 25.47 14.69 7.16
CA GLU A 486 26.74 15.35 6.85
C GLU A 486 27.92 14.40 6.76
N ALA A 487 27.93 13.34 7.58
CA ALA A 487 28.98 12.33 7.54
C ALA A 487 29.14 11.63 6.16
N LEU A 488 28.19 11.86 5.22
CA LEU A 488 28.27 11.34 3.86
C LEU A 488 28.99 12.26 2.87
N ALA A 489 29.27 13.52 3.26
CA ALA A 489 29.88 14.50 2.36
C ALA A 489 31.29 14.87 2.84
N ASP A 490 32.23 14.96 1.93
CA ASP A 490 33.58 15.49 2.17
C ASP A 490 33.61 16.93 1.66
N ARG A 491 33.50 17.92 2.56
CA ARG A 491 33.31 19.32 2.27
C ARG A 491 34.46 20.15 2.82
N THR A 492 34.59 21.37 2.27
CA THR A 492 35.68 22.28 2.65
C THR A 492 35.22 23.36 3.64
N ASP A 493 33.91 23.60 3.74
CA ASP A 493 33.35 24.65 4.55
C ASP A 493 32.15 24.15 5.34
N VAL A 494 31.70 24.92 6.34
CA VAL A 494 30.51 24.59 7.18
C VAL A 494 29.60 25.80 7.24
N ILE A 495 28.29 25.56 7.09
CA ILE A 495 27.23 26.54 7.25
C ILE A 495 26.42 26.18 8.50
N LEU A 496 26.42 27.05 9.49
CA LEU A 496 25.64 26.93 10.70
C LEU A 496 24.26 27.57 10.50
N VAL A 497 23.18 26.81 10.69
CA VAL A 497 21.81 27.31 10.66
C VAL A 497 21.11 26.98 11.96
N SER A 498 20.09 27.77 12.35
CA SER A 498 19.34 27.48 13.57
C SER A 498 18.54 26.19 13.40
N GLY A 499 18.66 25.28 14.34
CA GLY A 499 17.83 24.08 14.45
C GLY A 499 16.46 24.32 15.10
N SER A 500 16.16 25.57 15.48
CA SER A 500 14.89 25.94 16.14
C SER A 500 14.06 26.93 15.31
N VAL A 501 14.70 27.70 14.43
CA VAL A 501 14.08 28.76 13.61
C VAL A 501 14.51 28.55 12.17
N TYR A 502 13.66 27.87 11.38
CA TYR A 502 13.98 27.38 10.03
C TYR A 502 14.17 28.46 8.93
N PRO A 503 13.57 29.67 9.00
CA PRO A 503 13.50 30.53 7.80
C PRO A 503 14.84 30.95 7.22
N ASP A 504 15.85 31.22 8.04
CA ASP A 504 17.18 31.61 7.57
C ASP A 504 17.88 30.43 6.88
N GLY A 505 17.62 29.19 7.32
CA GLY A 505 18.15 27.97 6.71
C GLY A 505 17.60 27.66 5.32
N LEU A 506 16.45 28.19 4.94
CA LEU A 506 15.88 27.97 3.61
C LEU A 506 16.76 28.55 2.47
N ALA A 507 17.52 29.59 2.75
CA ALA A 507 18.43 30.19 1.79
C ALA A 507 19.83 29.54 1.77
N ALA A 508 20.14 28.66 2.72
CA ALA A 508 21.47 28.04 2.88
C ALA A 508 21.89 27.19 1.67
N SER A 509 20.94 26.57 0.98
CA SER A 509 21.17 25.61 -0.11
C SER A 509 22.08 26.14 -1.22
N ALA A 510 21.83 27.37 -1.64
CA ALA A 510 22.59 28.01 -2.71
C ALA A 510 24.03 28.34 -2.27
N LEU A 511 24.22 28.78 -1.02
CA LEU A 511 25.54 29.02 -0.44
C LEU A 511 26.30 27.70 -0.21
N ALA A 512 25.61 26.65 0.25
CA ALA A 512 26.20 25.31 0.43
C ALA A 512 26.78 24.76 -0.88
N LYS A 513 26.12 25.04 -2.02
CA LYS A 513 26.65 24.69 -3.34
C LYS A 513 27.86 25.56 -3.70
N GLN A 514 27.78 26.87 -3.47
CA GLN A 514 28.82 27.85 -3.86
C GLN A 514 30.14 27.59 -3.10
N GLU A 515 30.03 27.40 -1.78
CA GLU A 515 31.19 27.28 -0.87
C GLU A 515 31.61 25.82 -0.63
N ASN A 516 30.99 24.85 -1.30
CA ASN A 516 31.20 23.42 -1.05
C ASN A 516 31.07 23.09 0.46
N ALA A 517 30.00 23.53 1.08
CA ALA A 517 29.81 23.49 2.53
C ALA A 517 28.74 22.50 2.97
N ASP A 518 28.94 21.91 4.14
CA ASP A 518 27.92 21.16 4.87
C ASP A 518 27.03 22.08 5.72
N ILE A 519 25.78 21.68 5.95
CA ILE A 519 24.80 22.46 6.72
C ILE A 519 24.64 21.84 8.11
N VAL A 520 25.16 22.49 9.15
CA VAL A 520 25.09 22.05 10.54
C VAL A 520 24.00 22.79 11.31
N LEU A 521 23.05 22.04 11.90
CA LEU A 521 22.00 22.57 12.75
C LEU A 521 22.55 22.94 14.13
N VAL A 522 22.34 24.19 14.54
CA VAL A 522 22.76 24.72 15.85
C VAL A 522 21.60 24.61 16.85
N PRO A 523 21.77 23.89 17.98
CA PRO A 523 20.78 23.89 19.07
C PRO A 523 20.56 25.28 19.67
N PRO A 524 19.40 25.54 20.32
CA PRO A 524 19.12 26.83 20.96
C PRO A 524 20.14 27.21 22.08
N THR A 525 20.79 26.21 22.66
CA THR A 525 21.80 26.36 23.69
C THR A 525 23.21 26.68 23.18
N GLY A 526 23.40 26.71 21.84
CA GLY A 526 24.70 26.81 21.18
C GLY A 526 25.23 25.45 20.74
N LEU A 527 26.51 25.39 20.31
CA LEU A 527 27.13 24.16 19.80
C LEU A 527 27.37 23.17 20.96
N GLY A 528 26.89 21.94 20.80
CA GLY A 528 27.22 20.81 21.63
C GLY A 528 28.51 20.10 21.20
N SER A 529 28.92 19.09 21.97
CA SER A 529 30.15 18.31 21.70
C SER A 529 30.10 17.63 20.33
N GLU A 530 28.95 17.18 19.88
CA GLU A 530 28.75 16.48 18.60
C GLU A 530 28.87 17.43 17.40
N GLN A 531 28.27 18.63 17.46
CA GLN A 531 28.43 19.65 16.43
C GLN A 531 29.88 20.12 16.34
N ILE A 532 30.53 20.33 17.46
CA ILE A 532 31.97 20.67 17.50
C ILE A 532 32.80 19.55 16.87
N ALA A 533 32.51 18.29 17.19
CA ALA A 533 33.23 17.15 16.60
C ALA A 533 33.02 17.06 15.08
N ALA A 534 31.82 17.38 14.58
CA ALA A 534 31.55 17.46 13.15
C ALA A 534 32.40 18.57 12.49
N ILE A 535 32.39 19.77 13.05
CA ILE A 535 33.19 20.90 12.55
C ILE A 535 34.69 20.57 12.61
N VAL A 536 35.19 19.87 13.64
CA VAL A 536 36.59 19.42 13.74
C VAL A 536 36.93 18.44 12.62
N ARG A 537 36.01 17.51 12.34
CA ARG A 537 36.21 16.51 11.27
C ARG A 537 36.35 17.15 9.92
N GLU A 538 35.53 18.14 9.60
CA GLU A 538 35.53 18.85 8.33
C GLU A 538 36.74 19.81 8.20
N ASN A 539 37.31 20.29 9.31
CA ASN A 539 38.38 21.29 9.35
C ASN A 539 38.14 22.44 8.35
N PRO A 540 36.99 23.15 8.43
CA PRO A 540 36.52 24.04 7.39
C PRO A 540 37.46 25.20 7.17
N GLN A 541 37.56 25.68 5.92
CA GLN A 541 38.28 26.94 5.60
C GLN A 541 37.47 28.12 6.13
N THR A 542 36.15 28.07 6.00
CA THR A 542 35.23 29.07 6.52
C THR A 542 34.07 28.43 7.24
N VAL A 543 33.65 29.03 8.35
CA VAL A 543 32.39 28.72 9.06
C VAL A 543 31.42 29.88 8.83
N TRP A 544 30.39 29.63 8.05
CA TRP A 544 29.31 30.57 7.79
C TRP A 544 28.20 30.43 8.84
N ILE A 545 27.79 31.53 9.47
CA ILE A 545 26.67 31.54 10.43
C ILE A 545 25.49 32.25 9.79
N LEU A 546 24.46 31.50 9.37
CA LEU A 546 23.26 32.07 8.73
C LEU A 546 22.17 32.38 9.75
N GLY A 547 21.92 33.60 9.99
CA GLY A 547 20.95 34.15 10.91
C GLY A 547 21.51 35.11 11.95
N GLY A 548 20.64 36.01 12.39
CA GLY A 548 20.98 37.03 13.39
C GLY A 548 21.15 36.44 14.80
N PRO A 549 21.58 37.25 15.78
CA PRO A 549 21.80 36.80 17.17
C PRO A 549 20.56 36.21 17.86
N GLN A 550 19.37 36.49 17.36
CA GLN A 550 18.11 35.90 17.86
C GLN A 550 17.91 34.46 17.37
N ALA A 551 18.39 34.13 16.16
CA ALA A 551 18.29 32.79 15.59
C ALA A 551 19.45 31.88 16.04
N ILE A 552 20.68 32.42 16.06
CA ILE A 552 21.91 31.74 16.50
C ILE A 552 22.63 32.65 17.48
N PRO A 553 22.72 32.31 18.76
CA PRO A 553 23.36 33.18 19.78
C PRO A 553 24.81 33.51 19.41
N THR A 554 25.30 34.71 19.82
CA THR A 554 26.69 35.14 19.62
C THR A 554 27.70 34.32 20.44
N SER A 555 27.24 33.56 21.45
CA SER A 555 28.06 32.58 22.14
C SER A 555 28.63 31.49 21.23
N VAL A 556 28.01 31.25 20.05
CA VAL A 556 28.48 30.28 19.07
C VAL A 556 29.84 30.73 18.48
N GLU A 557 29.99 32.00 18.12
CA GLU A 557 31.29 32.53 17.66
C GLU A 557 32.34 32.38 18.72
N THR A 558 31.99 32.64 20.01
CA THR A 558 32.88 32.42 21.12
C THR A 558 33.25 30.95 21.28
N GLN A 559 32.27 30.04 21.18
CA GLN A 559 32.54 28.60 21.22
C GLN A 559 33.52 28.16 20.11
N LEU A 560 33.34 28.66 18.88
CA LEU A 560 34.22 28.34 17.77
C LEU A 560 35.66 28.86 17.97
N THR A 561 35.83 30.07 18.51
CA THR A 561 37.14 30.66 18.75
C THR A 561 37.85 30.16 19.99
N THR A 562 37.16 29.60 20.96
CA THR A 562 37.75 29.17 22.23
C THR A 562 37.84 27.65 22.39
N SER A 563 37.24 26.87 21.52
CA SER A 563 37.21 25.42 21.64
C SER A 563 38.59 24.82 21.38
N THR A 564 39.19 24.23 22.42
CA THR A 564 40.49 23.54 22.31
C THR A 564 40.46 22.30 21.41
N SER A 565 39.27 21.75 21.13
CA SER A 565 39.08 20.64 20.19
C SER A 565 39.26 21.06 18.75
N LEU A 566 39.18 22.36 18.39
CA LEU A 566 39.31 22.92 17.08
C LEU A 566 40.78 23.36 16.76
N GLY A 567 41.76 22.64 17.28
CA GLY A 567 43.17 22.90 16.99
C GLY A 567 43.98 23.66 18.04
N GLY A 568 43.63 23.49 19.33
CA GLY A 568 44.38 24.00 20.47
C GLY A 568 44.04 25.43 20.90
N ALA A 569 43.75 26.36 19.97
CA ALA A 569 43.35 27.74 20.23
C ALA A 569 41.96 28.11 19.66
N GLY A 570 41.20 27.16 19.15
CA GLY A 570 39.97 27.42 18.42
C GLY A 570 40.21 27.83 16.97
N LEU A 571 39.11 28.12 16.23
CA LEU A 571 39.23 28.68 14.88
C LEU A 571 39.65 30.16 14.95
N ASP A 572 40.49 30.60 13.99
CA ASP A 572 40.74 32.01 13.81
C ASP A 572 39.45 32.76 13.49
N SER A 573 39.21 33.88 14.10
CA SER A 573 37.99 34.68 13.87
C SER A 573 37.82 35.14 12.43
N SER A 574 38.88 35.21 11.64
CA SER A 574 38.83 35.50 10.20
C SER A 574 38.21 34.37 9.37
N ARG A 575 38.11 33.18 9.94
CA ARG A 575 37.42 32.02 9.33
C ARG A 575 35.92 31.92 9.70
N ILE A 576 35.38 32.88 10.41
CA ILE A 576 33.98 32.89 10.86
C ILE A 576 33.28 34.10 10.24
N GLU A 577 32.27 33.85 9.42
CA GLU A 577 31.44 34.87 8.81
C GLU A 577 29.97 34.73 9.16
N ARG A 578 29.41 35.78 9.78
CA ARG A 578 27.95 35.80 10.05
C ARG A 578 27.19 36.54 8.97
N VAL A 579 26.17 35.90 8.39
CA VAL A 579 25.32 36.43 7.32
C VAL A 579 23.87 36.51 7.81
N PHE A 580 23.35 37.73 7.89
CA PHE A 580 21.96 37.96 8.26
C PHE A 580 21.46 39.34 7.83
N GLY A 581 20.15 39.50 7.75
CA GLY A 581 19.46 40.79 7.54
C GLY A 581 18.47 41.06 8.67
N ALA A 582 17.74 42.15 8.56
CA ALA A 582 16.74 42.56 9.55
C ALA A 582 15.57 41.55 9.65
N THR A 583 15.27 40.89 8.57
CA THR A 583 14.22 39.85 8.46
C THR A 583 14.77 38.64 7.70
N ARG A 584 14.03 37.51 7.73
CA ARG A 584 14.34 36.31 6.92
C ARG A 584 14.45 36.59 5.43
N TYR A 585 13.68 37.54 4.94
CA TYR A 585 13.73 37.99 3.54
C TYR A 585 15.05 38.70 3.24
N ASP A 586 15.50 39.54 4.16
CA ASP A 586 16.76 40.25 4.05
C ASP A 586 17.96 39.29 4.24
N THR A 587 17.85 38.30 5.12
CA THR A 587 18.87 37.23 5.23
C THR A 587 19.05 36.51 3.90
N ALA A 588 17.96 36.11 3.22
CA ALA A 588 18.04 35.46 1.91
C ALA A 588 18.69 36.39 0.85
N VAL A 589 18.45 37.69 0.92
CA VAL A 589 19.08 38.71 0.09
C VAL A 589 20.62 38.79 0.40
N GLU A 590 20.99 38.83 1.68
CA GLU A 590 22.43 38.86 2.06
C GLU A 590 23.17 37.58 1.66
N VAL A 591 22.54 36.42 1.80
CA VAL A 591 23.07 35.15 1.28
C VAL A 591 23.25 35.22 -0.23
N SER A 592 22.27 35.76 -0.97
CA SER A 592 22.38 35.86 -2.41
C SER A 592 23.55 36.71 -2.87
N LYS A 593 23.95 37.73 -2.09
CA LYS A 593 25.11 38.58 -2.43
C LYS A 593 26.46 37.86 -2.40
N ARG A 594 26.52 36.71 -1.69
CA ARG A 594 27.72 35.85 -1.57
C ARG A 594 27.79 34.77 -2.64
N ILE A 595 26.73 34.58 -3.38
CA ILE A 595 26.69 33.62 -4.49
C ILE A 595 27.26 34.33 -5.71
N ASP A 596 28.33 33.78 -6.29
CA ASP A 596 28.95 34.35 -7.48
C ASP A 596 27.98 34.45 -8.65
N THR A 597 28.16 35.50 -9.44
CA THR A 597 27.42 35.68 -10.68
C THR A 597 27.87 34.63 -11.66
N ILE A 598 27.04 33.71 -11.97
CA ILE A 598 27.36 32.52 -12.74
C ILE A 598 27.80 32.92 -14.16
N ALA A 599 29.02 32.58 -14.56
CA ALA A 599 29.44 32.59 -15.95
C ALA A 599 28.81 31.37 -16.65
N TYR A 600 27.69 31.56 -17.32
CA TYR A 600 26.97 30.51 -18.01
C TYR A 600 27.59 30.19 -19.38
N LEU A 601 27.93 28.93 -19.56
CA LEU A 601 27.89 28.30 -20.86
C LEU A 601 26.42 27.95 -21.17
N ALA A 602 25.75 28.81 -21.92
CA ALA A 602 24.44 28.57 -22.58
C ALA A 602 23.15 28.43 -21.75
N ALA A 603 23.15 28.63 -20.45
CA ALA A 603 21.92 28.56 -19.66
C ALA A 603 21.56 29.93 -19.08
N GLN A 604 20.26 30.23 -19.05
CA GLN A 604 19.76 31.54 -18.62
C GLN A 604 19.82 31.68 -17.08
N PRO A 605 20.28 32.83 -16.51
CA PRO A 605 20.34 33.04 -15.06
C PRO A 605 18.99 32.79 -14.39
N THR A 606 18.94 31.81 -13.50
CA THR A 606 17.68 31.37 -12.86
C THR A 606 17.75 31.60 -11.36
N ALA A 607 16.66 32.07 -10.76
CA ALA A 607 16.46 32.13 -9.31
C ALA A 607 15.25 31.30 -8.91
N ILE A 608 15.20 30.89 -7.65
CA ILE A 608 14.08 30.17 -7.05
C ILE A 608 13.35 31.14 -6.11
N ILE A 609 12.03 31.20 -6.22
CA ILE A 609 11.14 31.97 -5.35
C ILE A 609 10.27 31.02 -4.55
N VAL A 610 10.34 31.16 -3.24
CA VAL A 610 9.53 30.40 -2.28
C VAL A 610 8.92 31.36 -1.24
N ARG A 611 7.87 30.89 -0.56
CA ARG A 611 7.25 31.66 0.51
C ARG A 611 8.05 31.53 1.81
N GLY A 612 8.43 32.65 2.44
CA GLY A 612 9.32 32.68 3.60
C GLY A 612 8.67 32.33 4.94
N ASP A 613 7.34 32.30 5.02
CA ASP A 613 6.55 31.94 6.20
C ASP A 613 5.76 30.63 6.01
N SER A 614 6.06 29.86 4.95
CA SER A 614 5.50 28.55 4.67
C SER A 614 6.63 27.55 4.46
N PHE A 615 6.75 26.59 5.36
CA PHE A 615 7.88 25.70 5.44
C PHE A 615 7.97 24.70 4.26
N ALA A 616 6.92 23.93 4.00
CA ALA A 616 6.98 22.72 3.20
C ALA A 616 7.44 22.91 1.74
N ASP A 617 6.82 23.86 1.01
CA ASP A 617 7.19 24.12 -0.38
C ASP A 617 8.60 24.77 -0.49
N ALA A 618 9.01 25.49 0.56
CA ALA A 618 10.32 26.15 0.57
C ALA A 618 11.46 25.17 0.77
N VAL A 619 11.30 24.16 1.65
CA VAL A 619 12.35 23.21 1.96
C VAL A 619 12.60 22.22 0.82
N ILE A 620 11.54 21.77 0.14
CA ILE A 620 11.68 20.87 -1.03
C ILE A 620 12.33 21.57 -2.22
N ALA A 621 12.32 22.90 -2.27
CA ALA A 621 13.01 23.68 -3.30
C ALA A 621 14.53 23.71 -3.12
N GLY A 622 15.02 23.40 -1.92
CA GLY A 622 16.45 23.46 -1.57
C GLY A 622 17.36 22.71 -2.55
N PRO A 623 17.13 21.44 -2.87
CA PRO A 623 17.97 20.71 -3.82
C PRO A 623 18.06 21.39 -5.19
N ALA A 624 16.99 22.00 -5.70
CA ALA A 624 16.99 22.69 -6.98
C ALA A 624 17.97 23.88 -7.04
N ALA A 625 18.39 24.43 -5.89
CA ALA A 625 19.40 25.48 -5.81
C ALA A 625 20.79 25.03 -6.34
N PHE A 626 21.04 23.71 -6.41
CA PHE A 626 22.28 23.16 -6.97
C PHE A 626 22.35 23.18 -8.49
N GLY A 627 21.29 23.58 -9.17
CA GLY A 627 21.29 23.87 -10.60
C GLY A 627 21.25 22.64 -11.51
N ILE A 628 21.44 22.89 -12.80
CA ILE A 628 21.38 21.88 -13.86
C ILE A 628 22.59 20.93 -13.87
N THR A 629 22.44 19.76 -14.48
CA THR A 629 23.54 18.80 -14.68
C THR A 629 24.68 19.42 -15.54
N GLY A 630 25.91 19.38 -15.02
CA GLY A 630 27.08 19.96 -15.71
C GLY A 630 27.19 21.48 -15.60
N GLY A 631 26.23 22.17 -14.95
CA GLY A 631 26.26 23.60 -14.69
C GLY A 631 27.25 23.98 -13.59
N ILE A 632 27.95 25.11 -13.78
CA ILE A 632 28.85 25.73 -12.79
C ILE A 632 28.01 26.77 -12.06
N GLY A 633 27.80 26.63 -10.76
CA GLY A 633 27.11 27.62 -9.94
C GLY A 633 25.76 27.19 -9.38
N SER A 634 25.20 27.99 -8.49
CA SER A 634 23.98 27.77 -7.76
C SER A 634 22.86 28.73 -8.17
N HIS A 635 21.60 28.33 -7.94
CA HIS A 635 20.45 29.19 -8.12
C HIS A 635 20.11 29.87 -6.79
N PRO A 636 20.15 31.21 -6.67
CA PRO A 636 19.75 31.87 -5.44
C PRO A 636 18.30 31.59 -5.09
N VAL A 637 18.06 31.31 -3.80
CA VAL A 637 16.72 31.11 -3.25
C VAL A 637 16.28 32.40 -2.57
N PHE A 638 15.27 33.05 -3.09
CA PHE A 638 14.67 34.24 -2.50
C PHE A 638 13.36 33.94 -1.81
N LEU A 639 13.19 34.50 -0.63
CA LEU A 639 11.98 34.40 0.14
C LEU A 639 11.06 35.58 -0.17
N VAL A 640 9.76 35.30 -0.34
CA VAL A 640 8.72 36.32 -0.57
C VAL A 640 7.58 36.17 0.42
N ASN A 641 6.78 37.20 0.61
CA ASN A 641 5.47 37.09 1.23
C ASN A 641 4.47 36.48 0.25
N ARG A 642 3.33 36.01 0.74
CA ARG A 642 2.28 35.45 -0.11
C ARG A 642 1.93 36.33 -1.30
N ASP A 643 1.70 37.61 -1.05
CA ASP A 643 1.15 38.57 -2.03
C ASP A 643 2.10 39.68 -2.42
N THR A 644 3.31 39.79 -1.84
CA THR A 644 4.26 40.87 -2.08
C THR A 644 5.69 40.36 -2.22
N ILE A 645 6.47 41.05 -3.06
CA ILE A 645 7.91 40.81 -3.27
C ILE A 645 8.66 41.82 -2.43
N PRO A 646 9.53 41.43 -1.48
CA PRO A 646 10.38 42.39 -0.76
C PRO A 646 11.28 43.21 -1.71
N ALA A 647 11.49 44.49 -1.40
CA ALA A 647 12.24 45.39 -2.28
C ALA A 647 13.67 44.92 -2.57
N GLY A 648 14.37 44.36 -1.55
CA GLY A 648 15.70 43.81 -1.71
C GLY A 648 15.75 42.60 -2.66
N VAL A 649 14.68 41.78 -2.73
CA VAL A 649 14.56 40.69 -3.72
C VAL A 649 14.50 41.26 -5.13
N VAL A 650 13.67 42.29 -5.37
CA VAL A 650 13.58 42.97 -6.68
C VAL A 650 14.93 43.54 -7.10
N GLU A 651 15.62 44.17 -6.16
CA GLU A 651 17.00 44.70 -6.40
C GLU A 651 17.97 43.61 -6.83
N GLN A 652 17.97 42.46 -6.10
CA GLN A 652 18.90 41.36 -6.41
C GLN A 652 18.54 40.66 -7.72
N LEU A 653 17.27 40.51 -8.05
CA LEU A 653 16.82 39.94 -9.33
C LEU A 653 17.38 40.78 -10.51
N ARG A 654 17.36 42.11 -10.37
CA ARG A 654 17.95 43.04 -11.38
C ARG A 654 19.47 43.03 -11.37
N ALA A 655 20.10 43.17 -10.19
CA ALA A 655 21.54 43.26 -10.04
C ALA A 655 22.27 42.02 -10.59
N ARG A 656 21.63 40.86 -10.46
CA ARG A 656 22.12 39.56 -10.91
C ARG A 656 21.67 39.19 -12.33
N GLN A 657 20.95 40.09 -12.99
CA GLN A 657 20.48 39.89 -14.37
C GLN A 657 19.68 38.58 -14.51
N ILE A 658 18.85 38.25 -13.50
CA ILE A 658 18.02 37.02 -13.52
C ILE A 658 17.04 37.13 -14.70
N THR A 659 17.02 36.12 -15.56
CA THR A 659 16.12 36.03 -16.71
C THR A 659 15.01 35.03 -16.54
N ASN A 660 15.18 34.06 -15.63
CA ASN A 660 14.16 33.04 -15.31
C ASN A 660 13.96 32.93 -13.80
N VAL A 661 12.74 32.70 -13.41
CA VAL A 661 12.38 32.43 -12.02
C VAL A 661 11.52 31.20 -11.93
N LEU A 662 11.92 30.27 -11.08
CA LEU A 662 11.12 29.13 -10.67
C LEU A 662 10.30 29.54 -9.43
N VAL A 663 8.99 29.60 -9.54
CA VAL A 663 8.08 29.88 -8.43
C VAL A 663 7.56 28.54 -7.88
N VAL A 664 8.03 28.15 -6.69
CA VAL A 664 7.63 26.88 -6.06
C VAL A 664 6.49 27.12 -5.08
N GLY A 665 5.42 26.38 -5.27
CA GLY A 665 4.18 26.50 -4.52
C GLY A 665 2.98 27.02 -5.30
N GLY A 666 1.79 26.58 -4.90
CA GLY A 666 0.51 26.97 -5.50
C GLY A 666 0.16 28.44 -5.27
N THR A 667 -0.93 28.92 -5.91
CA THR A 667 -1.38 30.33 -5.82
C THR A 667 -1.84 30.72 -4.41
N SER A 668 -2.20 29.75 -3.56
CA SER A 668 -2.47 29.95 -2.13
C SER A 668 -1.19 30.20 -1.31
N VAL A 669 -0.04 29.73 -1.78
CA VAL A 669 1.27 29.86 -1.13
C VAL A 669 2.01 31.09 -1.65
N VAL A 670 2.27 31.18 -2.96
CA VAL A 670 2.82 32.36 -3.64
C VAL A 670 1.80 32.81 -4.66
N SER A 671 1.17 33.95 -4.40
CA SER A 671 0.05 34.39 -5.22
C SER A 671 0.44 34.73 -6.65
N GLU A 672 -0.56 34.85 -7.51
CA GLU A 672 -0.40 35.28 -8.90
C GLU A 672 0.13 36.72 -9.00
N ALA A 673 -0.18 37.57 -8.03
CA ALA A 673 0.34 38.94 -7.95
C ALA A 673 1.87 38.97 -7.86
N VAL A 674 2.49 38.08 -7.07
CA VAL A 674 3.94 37.92 -6.97
C VAL A 674 4.52 37.48 -8.32
N ARG A 675 3.93 36.44 -8.94
CA ARG A 675 4.39 35.94 -10.24
C ARG A 675 4.34 37.01 -11.33
N LEU A 676 3.20 37.72 -11.44
CA LEU A 676 3.04 38.81 -12.40
C LEU A 676 3.96 39.98 -12.09
N GLY A 677 4.20 40.32 -10.81
CA GLY A 677 5.17 41.31 -10.37
C GLY A 677 6.58 40.99 -10.87
N ILE A 678 7.01 39.73 -10.81
CA ILE A 678 8.31 39.29 -11.35
C ILE A 678 8.32 39.42 -12.87
N GLN A 679 7.24 38.99 -13.55
CA GLN A 679 7.15 39.13 -15.01
C GLN A 679 7.21 40.56 -15.48
N SER A 680 6.66 41.52 -14.71
CA SER A 680 6.74 42.95 -15.02
C SER A 680 8.17 43.49 -15.02
N LEU A 681 9.13 42.78 -14.43
CA LEU A 681 10.55 43.05 -14.48
C LEU A 681 11.24 42.56 -15.79
N GLY A 682 10.48 41.94 -16.69
CA GLY A 682 11.00 41.32 -17.90
C GLY A 682 11.58 39.91 -17.68
N ILE A 683 11.24 39.26 -16.55
CA ILE A 683 11.77 37.96 -16.15
C ILE A 683 10.73 36.87 -16.47
N ASN A 684 11.16 35.80 -17.12
CA ASN A 684 10.32 34.63 -17.34
C ASN A 684 10.02 33.89 -16.03
N THR A 685 8.80 33.42 -15.86
CA THR A 685 8.42 32.70 -14.64
C THR A 685 7.80 31.34 -14.97
N THR A 686 8.29 30.29 -14.33
CA THR A 686 7.74 28.94 -14.35
C THR A 686 7.23 28.62 -12.95
N ARG A 687 5.92 28.26 -12.83
CA ARG A 687 5.36 27.83 -11.56
C ARG A 687 5.46 26.30 -11.46
N VAL A 688 5.98 25.82 -10.33
CA VAL A 688 5.98 24.41 -9.95
C VAL A 688 5.07 24.26 -8.74
N ALA A 689 3.96 23.59 -8.91
CA ALA A 689 2.95 23.43 -7.87
C ALA A 689 2.10 22.18 -8.10
N GLY A 690 1.57 21.64 -7.03
CA GLY A 690 0.53 20.63 -7.01
C GLY A 690 -0.63 21.07 -6.11
N PRO A 691 -1.69 20.26 -6.00
CA PRO A 691 -2.82 20.53 -5.12
C PRO A 691 -2.44 20.56 -3.63
N ASP A 692 -1.36 19.89 -3.26
CA ASP A 692 -0.78 19.88 -1.92
C ASP A 692 0.75 19.95 -1.97
N ARG A 693 1.41 20.00 -0.78
CA ARG A 693 2.87 20.09 -0.65
C ARG A 693 3.60 18.87 -1.22
N TYR A 694 3.00 17.69 -1.15
CA TYR A 694 3.58 16.44 -1.64
C TYR A 694 3.52 16.37 -3.16
N ALA A 695 2.42 16.79 -3.74
CA ALA A 695 2.28 16.96 -5.18
C ALA A 695 3.20 18.06 -5.74
N THR A 696 3.46 19.11 -4.96
CA THR A 696 4.46 20.14 -5.32
C THR A 696 5.87 19.54 -5.34
N ALA A 697 6.21 18.69 -4.35
CA ALA A 697 7.50 17.96 -4.32
C ALA A 697 7.64 17.02 -5.53
N ALA A 698 6.60 16.28 -5.86
CA ALA A 698 6.55 15.40 -7.04
C ALA A 698 6.73 16.18 -8.35
N ALA A 699 6.02 17.30 -8.51
CA ALA A 699 6.15 18.17 -9.69
C ALA A 699 7.56 18.77 -9.82
N LEU A 700 8.20 19.13 -8.70
CA LEU A 700 9.57 19.59 -8.69
C LEU A 700 10.54 18.44 -9.05
N GLY A 701 10.35 17.26 -8.48
CA GLY A 701 11.13 16.08 -8.82
C GLY A 701 11.07 15.78 -10.32
N GLN A 702 9.89 15.85 -10.92
CA GLN A 702 9.71 15.67 -12.37
C GLN A 702 10.50 16.73 -13.17
N LEU A 703 10.49 17.99 -12.75
CA LEU A 703 11.27 19.05 -13.40
C LEU A 703 12.78 18.78 -13.30
N LEU A 704 13.24 18.29 -12.14
CA LEU A 704 14.66 17.99 -11.90
C LEU A 704 15.18 16.89 -12.82
N ILE A 705 14.42 15.83 -13.08
CA ILE A 705 14.84 14.74 -13.98
C ILE A 705 14.56 15.01 -15.45
N THR A 706 13.71 15.97 -15.78
CA THR A 706 13.44 16.32 -17.17
C THR A 706 14.73 16.77 -17.87
N PRO A 707 15.01 16.27 -19.11
CA PRO A 707 16.19 16.67 -19.86
C PRO A 707 16.30 18.20 -20.05
N ILE A 708 17.52 18.70 -20.03
CA ILE A 708 17.81 20.16 -20.18
C ILE A 708 17.23 20.70 -21.49
N GLN A 709 17.28 19.93 -22.58
CA GLN A 709 16.75 20.29 -23.88
C GLN A 709 15.22 20.48 -23.88
N LEU A 710 14.54 19.89 -22.89
CA LEU A 710 13.10 20.01 -22.67
C LEU A 710 12.75 20.99 -21.54
N GLY A 711 13.72 21.78 -21.08
CA GLY A 711 13.51 22.81 -20.07
C GLY A 711 13.64 22.34 -18.62
N GLY A 712 14.15 21.13 -18.38
CA GLY A 712 14.41 20.58 -17.05
C GLY A 712 15.86 20.74 -16.58
N PHE A 713 16.23 20.05 -15.51
CA PHE A 713 17.56 20.12 -14.88
C PHE A 713 18.49 18.96 -15.28
N GLY A 714 17.95 17.91 -15.90
CA GLY A 714 18.71 16.76 -16.40
C GLY A 714 19.32 15.89 -15.29
N TRP A 715 18.69 15.81 -14.11
CA TRP A 715 19.16 14.99 -13.00
C TRP A 715 18.88 13.51 -13.24
N ASN A 716 19.61 12.66 -12.51
CA ASN A 716 19.37 11.21 -12.55
C ASN A 716 18.33 10.83 -11.49
N ALA A 717 17.34 10.01 -11.87
CA ALA A 717 16.35 9.45 -10.95
C ALA A 717 16.87 8.26 -10.13
N GLY A 718 18.13 7.86 -10.28
CA GLY A 718 18.70 6.65 -9.66
C GLY A 718 18.70 6.63 -8.12
N ASP A 719 18.57 7.77 -7.46
CA ASP A 719 18.52 7.89 -6.01
C ASP A 719 17.47 8.92 -5.60
N VAL A 720 16.50 8.48 -4.78
CA VAL A 720 15.42 9.31 -4.27
C VAL A 720 15.50 9.39 -2.76
N ALA A 721 15.35 10.58 -2.20
CA ALA A 721 15.32 10.80 -0.76
C ALA A 721 13.89 11.09 -0.29
N LEU A 722 13.49 10.44 0.81
CA LEU A 722 12.23 10.67 1.51
C LEU A 722 12.49 11.42 2.82
N VAL A 723 11.66 12.42 3.11
CA VAL A 723 11.70 13.18 4.35
C VAL A 723 10.30 13.58 4.77
N ASP A 724 10.04 13.59 6.06
CA ASP A 724 8.77 14.11 6.57
C ASP A 724 8.71 15.63 6.42
N ILE A 725 7.68 16.12 5.73
CA ILE A 725 7.38 17.54 5.55
C ILE A 725 5.98 17.90 6.07
N SER A 726 5.36 17.02 6.86
CA SER A 726 4.02 17.26 7.41
C SER A 726 4.03 18.36 8.46
N ASP A 727 5.07 18.39 9.30
CA ASP A 727 5.26 19.30 10.41
C ASP A 727 6.54 20.12 10.27
N PRO A 728 6.54 21.46 10.50
CA PRO A 728 7.73 22.29 10.51
C PRO A 728 8.81 21.83 11.50
N SER A 729 8.44 21.20 12.63
CA SER A 729 9.38 20.71 13.62
C SER A 729 10.18 19.48 13.13
N LEU A 730 9.60 18.68 12.23
CA LEU A 730 10.25 17.51 11.61
C LEU A 730 11.04 17.90 10.35
N GLY A 731 10.65 18.96 9.69
CA GLY A 731 11.25 19.37 8.41
C GLY A 731 12.66 19.97 8.50
N PHE A 732 13.23 20.15 9.66
CA PHE A 732 14.66 20.50 9.80
C PHE A 732 15.58 19.42 9.23
N ASP A 733 15.14 18.16 9.22
CA ASP A 733 15.85 17.07 8.59
C ASP A 733 16.01 17.30 7.08
N ALA A 734 15.01 17.91 6.44
CA ALA A 734 15.09 18.27 5.03
C ALA A 734 16.08 19.43 4.74
N ILE A 735 16.19 20.40 5.65
CA ILE A 735 17.20 21.48 5.52
C ILE A 735 18.60 20.89 5.60
N SER A 736 18.83 19.98 6.55
CA SER A 736 20.10 19.26 6.68
C SER A 736 20.46 18.48 5.41
N ALA A 737 19.47 17.78 4.88
CA ALA A 737 19.65 16.92 3.71
C ALA A 737 20.10 17.67 2.45
N VAL A 738 19.75 18.94 2.32
CA VAL A 738 20.02 19.71 1.10
C VAL A 738 21.52 19.80 0.79
N GLY A 739 22.37 19.99 1.79
CA GLY A 739 23.83 20.04 1.65
C GLY A 739 24.38 18.78 0.97
N THR A 740 23.85 17.62 1.31
CA THR A 740 24.30 16.31 0.78
C THR A 740 23.55 15.89 -0.48
N LEU A 741 22.22 16.11 -0.54
CA LEU A 741 21.39 15.67 -1.66
C LEU A 741 21.61 16.47 -2.94
N GLY A 742 21.81 17.77 -2.81
CA GLY A 742 22.01 18.67 -3.95
C GLY A 742 23.23 18.30 -4.81
N PRO A 743 24.44 18.14 -4.22
CA PRO A 743 25.63 17.72 -4.96
C PRO A 743 25.52 16.35 -5.62
N THR A 744 24.84 15.40 -4.94
CA THR A 744 24.58 14.07 -5.48
C THR A 744 23.37 14.03 -6.42
N ARG A 745 22.68 15.18 -6.58
CA ARG A 745 21.52 15.39 -7.46
C ARG A 745 20.40 14.40 -7.19
N ARG A 746 20.10 14.19 -5.92
CA ARG A 746 19.01 13.35 -5.47
C ARG A 746 17.70 14.11 -5.40
N ILE A 747 16.62 13.47 -5.85
CA ILE A 747 15.28 14.02 -5.74
C ILE A 747 14.85 13.93 -4.28
N LEU A 748 14.30 15.01 -3.73
CA LEU A 748 13.73 15.05 -2.39
C LEU A 748 12.22 15.03 -2.48
N LEU A 749 11.61 14.00 -1.91
CA LEU A 749 10.15 13.83 -1.85
C LEU A 749 9.65 13.90 -0.41
N GLY A 750 8.51 14.56 -0.26
CA GLY A 750 7.84 14.68 1.03
C GLY A 750 7.01 13.45 1.36
N VAL A 751 7.07 13.03 2.62
CA VAL A 751 6.20 12.02 3.23
C VAL A 751 5.59 12.56 4.51
N THR A 752 4.71 11.79 5.14
CA THR A 752 4.26 12.02 6.52
C THR A 752 4.82 10.96 7.44
N SER A 753 4.79 11.21 8.74
CA SER A 753 5.10 10.22 9.78
C SER A 753 4.08 9.08 9.86
N LEU A 754 2.99 9.13 9.08
CA LEU A 754 1.89 8.17 9.15
C LEU A 754 1.77 7.31 7.89
N ARG A 755 1.98 7.90 6.71
CA ARG A 755 1.74 7.24 5.40
C ARG A 755 2.53 7.87 4.27
N LEU A 756 2.62 7.12 3.17
CA LEU A 756 3.07 7.66 1.89
C LEU A 756 1.92 8.46 1.24
N PRO A 757 2.04 9.77 1.02
CA PRO A 757 1.00 10.54 0.34
C PRO A 757 0.74 10.02 -1.08
N ALA A 758 -0.52 10.01 -1.52
CA ALA A 758 -0.91 9.47 -2.83
C ALA A 758 -0.16 10.13 -4.01
N SER A 759 0.10 11.43 -3.94
CA SER A 759 0.87 12.15 -4.95
C SER A 759 2.34 11.72 -4.98
N THR A 760 2.95 11.45 -3.82
CA THR A 760 4.31 10.90 -3.72
C THR A 760 4.34 9.47 -4.27
N ALA A 761 3.37 8.61 -3.90
CA ALA A 761 3.25 7.25 -4.39
C ALA A 761 3.11 7.21 -5.92
N THR A 762 2.20 8.01 -6.47
CA THR A 762 1.99 8.10 -7.93
C THR A 762 3.27 8.53 -8.66
N TYR A 763 4.01 9.48 -8.11
CA TYR A 763 5.27 9.91 -8.73
C TYR A 763 6.36 8.84 -8.64
N LEU A 764 6.51 8.16 -7.50
CA LEU A 764 7.46 7.05 -7.34
C LEU A 764 7.18 5.93 -8.37
N ALA A 765 5.93 5.61 -8.63
CA ALA A 765 5.55 4.64 -9.67
C ALA A 765 6.05 5.06 -11.07
N THR A 766 6.16 6.35 -11.38
CA THR A 766 6.74 6.81 -12.66
C THR A 766 8.26 6.62 -12.73
N LEU A 767 8.92 6.36 -11.61
CA LEU A 767 10.37 6.14 -11.50
C LEU A 767 10.76 4.66 -11.48
N THR A 768 9.81 3.74 -11.67
CA THR A 768 10.03 2.30 -11.73
C THR A 768 11.14 1.96 -12.75
N GLY A 769 12.10 1.16 -12.33
CA GLY A 769 13.28 0.80 -13.13
C GLY A 769 14.31 1.93 -13.31
N LEU A 770 14.03 3.15 -12.86
CA LEU A 770 14.97 4.28 -12.88
C LEU A 770 15.67 4.49 -11.55
N THR A 771 14.97 4.22 -10.44
CA THR A 771 15.48 4.37 -9.08
C THR A 771 16.11 3.07 -8.59
N SER A 772 17.39 3.14 -8.22
CA SER A 772 18.18 2.01 -7.70
C SER A 772 18.44 2.11 -6.20
N ARG A 773 18.13 3.24 -5.57
CA ARG A 773 18.31 3.47 -4.13
C ARG A 773 17.24 4.40 -3.58
N LEU A 774 16.79 4.10 -2.37
CA LEU A 774 15.91 4.95 -1.57
C LEU A 774 16.67 5.42 -0.32
N THR A 775 16.84 6.73 -0.17
CA THR A 775 17.44 7.32 1.04
C THR A 775 16.36 7.88 1.93
N VAL A 776 16.36 7.52 3.19
CA VAL A 776 15.38 7.98 4.18
C VAL A 776 16.07 8.94 5.13
N ILE A 777 15.57 10.17 5.21
CA ILE A 777 16.10 11.22 6.08
C ILE A 777 15.16 11.38 7.27
N GLY A 778 15.71 11.14 8.46
CA GLY A 778 14.95 11.24 9.71
C GLY A 778 14.89 9.95 10.51
N SER A 779 14.46 10.06 11.76
CA SER A 779 14.29 8.94 12.68
C SER A 779 13.17 7.98 12.24
N SER A 780 13.05 6.85 12.91
CA SER A 780 11.94 5.91 12.67
C SER A 780 10.57 6.46 13.07
N THR A 781 10.52 7.51 13.86
CA THR A 781 9.28 8.25 14.18
C THR A 781 8.93 9.27 13.09
N ALA A 782 9.92 9.93 12.50
CA ALA A 782 9.68 10.88 11.40
C ALA A 782 9.28 10.17 10.10
N VAL A 783 9.98 9.08 9.74
CA VAL A 783 9.65 8.27 8.55
C VAL A 783 9.62 6.80 8.98
N PRO A 784 8.46 6.25 9.35
CA PRO A 784 8.32 4.88 9.80
C PRO A 784 8.65 3.83 8.74
N ALA A 785 8.91 2.60 9.16
CA ALA A 785 9.19 1.48 8.26
C ALA A 785 8.02 1.19 7.30
N SER A 786 6.77 1.40 7.74
CA SER A 786 5.58 1.29 6.89
C SER A 786 5.64 2.23 5.68
N VAL A 787 6.00 3.49 5.89
CA VAL A 787 6.14 4.49 4.81
C VAL A 787 7.24 4.11 3.83
N ILE A 788 8.35 3.55 4.33
CA ILE A 788 9.44 3.04 3.47
C ILE A 788 8.94 1.87 2.62
N THR A 789 8.21 0.94 3.24
CA THR A 789 7.61 -0.21 2.53
C THR A 789 6.64 0.24 1.45
N GLU A 790 5.78 1.23 1.72
CA GLU A 790 4.86 1.80 0.74
C GLU A 790 5.63 2.48 -0.42
N ALA A 791 6.68 3.25 -0.11
CA ALA A 791 7.49 3.93 -1.11
C ALA A 791 8.23 2.92 -2.01
N THR A 792 8.78 1.86 -1.43
CA THR A 792 9.45 0.78 -2.15
C THR A 792 8.47 0.04 -3.07
N ARG A 793 7.25 -0.22 -2.58
CA ARG A 793 6.18 -0.80 -3.38
C ARG A 793 5.81 0.09 -4.58
N ALA A 794 5.68 1.39 -4.35
CA ALA A 794 5.36 2.34 -5.42
C ALA A 794 6.47 2.40 -6.49
N LEU A 795 7.74 2.16 -6.12
CA LEU A 795 8.86 2.05 -7.06
C LEU A 795 8.88 0.72 -7.84
N ALA A 796 8.19 -0.31 -7.35
CA ALA A 796 8.11 -1.62 -7.98
C ALA A 796 6.88 -1.80 -8.88
N SER A 797 5.87 -0.92 -8.75
CA SER A 797 4.61 -0.94 -9.52
C SER A 797 4.78 -0.30 -10.90
#